data_bff3a8c9054f977a7503c78b17bbd1c1
#
_entry.id   bff3a8c9054f977a7503c78b17bbd1c1
#
_cell.length_a   1.000
_cell.length_b   1.000
_cell.length_c   1.000
_cell.angle_alpha   90.00
_cell.angle_beta   90.00
_cell.angle_gamma   90.00
#
_symmetry.space_group_name_H-M   'P 1'
#
loop_
_entity.id
_entity.type
_entity.pdbx_description
1 polymer ?
#
loop_
_entity_poly.entity_id
_entity_poly.type
_entity_poly.pdbx_seq_one_letter_code
_entity_poly.pdbx_strand_id
1 'polypeptide(L)'
;MKDYLKNLFAARGAAFWLNLLGLSLAFVIFYVLMAEVMWHVTFDRFHKDADRVCQVFYKNEDVTKQRKKVDASWDERVTTFSGFILKEILDNTQQFESAFCLFNTNRSSKLSPIGAEGKEMEPVNTVIWHCTDDLFNVFTFDIIEGDTALFHDSNNVFIPLSLAHKLFGEEGPYVGRKCMGDSFGEVSIGGVYRDFPTNSQITNDVYQLASQELQDRHWSDKENTTDMLFVKLRKGANGKQVSDELMANSAELREWADSYEFVPLHDVYFMQDATYKTLVNYKTFASHSIIIFGKRNGNFTLVWVLGLVSMLVLFIAAINYINFSMAMVPYQVKDVNIRRVFGARKFPLRWNLMQKAIVNVLAAAALSLLPIYFIVQHNLFADWLNADLAFGQNGYTLLSMLGVVVLLPLVAGGYPAWYVTSRKPAMVINGNFALSPTGRALRRGLIAFQFTLSMIVLLTLTLFLSQTYYLYNASVGYDRDLILTAEIPEEYSQEIRMQTMTYINPMIKALRENPAIKEASWSNFPLGTEFFGGHGRICNGDTIWFDAQIVDYNYLSTVGFKLTEGREFTPEDHNGMIFNETAREKFGLKIGDVFYEPRYNYIRDEQGNYTRVPEPPVKFGHIIGFMEDAHYKDFRSEVAPMACRFANNFLVRYIVVRLASPEQKEEVIRFMEEQNQMISDGRCKLVYHTGDDLVSQTYVKDLKYLELLTYGAIFTFLIPLIGVFGLVLFETRAKRKEIGIRKVFGATTRGILVMFNMQYLRTLAVCFVVAAPVAYVLYNEWIESFAYRTPMHWWLFAVAFLIVAIVVCLTVTIQSWRAAKERPVETIMK
;
A
#
# COMPACT_ATOMS: atom_id res chain seq x y z
N MET A 1 0.87 -7.90 -47.62
CA MET A 1 1.69 -7.77 -46.44
C MET A 1 3.10 -7.29 -46.73
N LYS A 2 3.85 -7.92 -47.67
CA LYS A 2 5.20 -7.46 -48.13
C LYS A 2 5.24 -6.01 -48.60
N ASP A 3 4.28 -5.56 -49.40
CA ASP A 3 4.19 -4.18 -49.89
C ASP A 3 3.81 -3.18 -48.80
N TYR A 4 3.03 -3.63 -47.78
CA TYR A 4 2.69 -2.83 -46.62
C TYR A 4 3.95 -2.56 -45.78
N LEU A 5 4.71 -3.60 -45.47
CA LEU A 5 5.99 -3.48 -44.72
C LEU A 5 7.01 -2.62 -45.48
N LYS A 6 7.15 -2.78 -46.81
CA LYS A 6 8.05 -1.99 -47.63
C LYS A 6 7.68 -0.49 -47.71
N ASN A 7 6.38 -0.18 -47.73
CA ASN A 7 5.85 1.18 -47.68
C ASN A 7 5.86 1.79 -46.27
N LEU A 8 5.84 0.97 -45.21
CA LEU A 8 6.00 1.35 -43.79
C LEU A 8 7.39 1.97 -43.54
N PHE A 9 8.44 1.39 -44.13
CA PHE A 9 9.82 1.82 -43.92
C PHE A 9 10.25 3.00 -44.79
N ALA A 10 9.64 3.28 -45.94
CA ALA A 10 10.24 4.12 -46.95
C ALA A 10 9.90 5.62 -46.97
N ALA A 11 8.73 6.10 -46.52
CA ALA A 11 8.38 7.53 -46.68
C ALA A 11 7.45 8.17 -45.65
N ARG A 12 6.90 7.40 -44.71
CA ARG A 12 5.90 7.85 -43.73
C ARG A 12 6.38 7.66 -42.28
N GLY A 13 7.69 7.46 -42.11
CA GLY A 13 8.33 6.85 -40.95
C GLY A 13 8.08 7.50 -39.60
N ALA A 14 8.28 8.80 -39.42
CA ALA A 14 8.32 9.39 -38.07
C ALA A 14 6.97 9.31 -37.31
N ALA A 15 5.86 9.65 -38.00
CA ALA A 15 4.56 9.66 -37.33
C ALA A 15 4.04 8.22 -37.01
N PHE A 16 4.40 7.24 -37.85
CA PHE A 16 4.11 5.84 -37.58
C PHE A 16 4.89 5.32 -36.38
N TRP A 17 6.20 5.58 -36.33
CA TRP A 17 7.05 5.16 -35.23
C TRP A 17 6.64 5.82 -33.90
N LEU A 18 6.29 7.11 -33.92
CA LEU A 18 5.78 7.81 -32.74
C LEU A 18 4.49 7.19 -32.19
N ASN A 19 3.57 6.82 -33.10
CA ASN A 19 2.35 6.15 -32.67
C ASN A 19 2.59 4.74 -32.14
N LEU A 20 3.48 3.98 -32.78
CA LEU A 20 3.88 2.65 -32.32
C LEU A 20 4.57 2.70 -30.94
N LEU A 21 5.51 3.65 -30.77
CA LEU A 21 6.21 3.87 -29.50
C LEU A 21 5.24 4.33 -28.38
N GLY A 22 4.33 5.26 -28.69
CA GLY A 22 3.32 5.72 -27.74
C GLY A 22 2.39 4.60 -27.27
N LEU A 23 1.99 3.72 -28.19
CA LEU A 23 1.16 2.55 -27.87
C LEU A 23 1.97 1.48 -27.11
N SER A 24 3.22 1.25 -27.49
CA SER A 24 4.13 0.34 -26.76
C SER A 24 4.35 0.82 -25.32
N LEU A 25 4.60 2.11 -25.13
CA LEU A 25 4.74 2.71 -23.81
C LEU A 25 3.47 2.54 -22.97
N ALA A 26 2.29 2.71 -23.59
CA ALA A 26 1.03 2.49 -22.90
C ALA A 26 0.86 1.04 -22.44
N PHE A 27 1.30 0.05 -23.21
CA PHE A 27 1.30 -1.35 -22.81
C PHE A 27 2.25 -1.63 -21.64
N VAL A 28 3.44 -1.00 -21.61
CA VAL A 28 4.38 -1.12 -20.50
C VAL A 28 3.75 -0.62 -19.20
N ILE A 29 3.18 0.59 -19.26
CA ILE A 29 2.56 1.22 -18.08
C ILE A 29 1.34 0.40 -17.61
N PHE A 30 0.52 -0.04 -18.56
CA PHE A 30 -0.62 -0.91 -18.27
C PHE A 30 -0.18 -2.19 -17.57
N TYR A 31 0.89 -2.84 -18.05
CA TYR A 31 1.41 -4.06 -17.43
C TYR A 31 1.83 -3.82 -15.98
N VAL A 32 2.63 -2.78 -15.73
CA VAL A 32 3.15 -2.46 -14.39
C VAL A 32 2.03 -2.12 -13.42
N LEU A 33 1.12 -1.20 -13.80
CA LEU A 33 0.02 -0.80 -12.93
C LEU A 33 -1.01 -1.93 -12.74
N MET A 34 -1.28 -2.70 -13.80
CA MET A 34 -2.24 -3.79 -13.72
C MET A 34 -1.69 -4.98 -12.92
N ALA A 35 -0.39 -5.21 -12.92
CA ALA A 35 0.24 -6.22 -12.06
C ALA A 35 -0.02 -5.90 -10.58
N GLU A 36 0.16 -4.65 -10.18
CA GLU A 36 -0.15 -4.21 -8.81
C GLU A 36 -1.65 -4.35 -8.49
N VAL A 37 -2.52 -3.91 -9.40
CA VAL A 37 -3.99 -4.09 -9.24
C VAL A 37 -4.35 -5.56 -9.10
N MET A 38 -3.80 -6.44 -9.95
CA MET A 38 -4.09 -7.86 -9.91
C MET A 38 -3.55 -8.52 -8.64
N TRP A 39 -2.38 -8.10 -8.16
CA TRP A 39 -1.84 -8.56 -6.89
C TRP A 39 -2.82 -8.31 -5.73
N HIS A 40 -3.41 -7.11 -5.65
CA HIS A 40 -4.40 -6.76 -4.65
C HIS A 40 -5.74 -7.52 -4.83
N VAL A 41 -6.25 -7.60 -6.06
CA VAL A 41 -7.58 -8.20 -6.34
C VAL A 41 -7.56 -9.72 -6.22
N THR A 42 -6.40 -10.34 -6.43
CA THR A 42 -6.24 -11.80 -6.33
C THR A 42 -5.72 -12.26 -4.97
N PHE A 43 -5.72 -11.37 -3.96
CA PHE A 43 -5.25 -11.67 -2.61
C PHE A 43 -6.00 -12.88 -2.03
N ASP A 44 -5.29 -13.89 -1.52
CA ASP A 44 -5.79 -15.17 -0.99
C ASP A 44 -6.70 -15.99 -1.91
N ARG A 45 -6.85 -15.64 -3.18
CA ARG A 45 -7.70 -16.39 -4.13
C ARG A 45 -7.08 -17.69 -4.64
N PHE A 46 -5.84 -17.98 -4.29
CA PHE A 46 -5.19 -19.24 -4.64
C PHE A 46 -5.64 -20.42 -3.77
N HIS A 47 -6.27 -20.17 -2.62
CA HIS A 47 -6.82 -21.23 -1.79
C HIS A 47 -7.99 -21.95 -2.47
N LYS A 48 -7.99 -23.27 -2.37
CA LYS A 48 -9.10 -24.09 -2.83
C LYS A 48 -10.36 -23.76 -2.04
N ASP A 49 -11.44 -23.49 -2.76
CA ASP A 49 -12.70 -23.01 -2.15
C ASP A 49 -12.58 -21.66 -1.40
N ALA A 50 -11.75 -20.73 -1.85
CA ALA A 50 -11.45 -19.44 -1.21
C ALA A 50 -12.72 -18.67 -0.77
N ASP A 51 -13.83 -18.78 -1.52
CA ASP A 51 -15.11 -18.13 -1.18
C ASP A 51 -15.79 -18.72 0.09
N ARG A 52 -15.35 -19.89 0.55
CA ARG A 52 -15.91 -20.59 1.72
C ARG A 52 -14.96 -20.58 2.91
N VAL A 53 -13.70 -20.24 2.69
CA VAL A 53 -12.70 -20.06 3.75
C VAL A 53 -12.87 -18.68 4.33
N CYS A 54 -13.35 -18.61 5.56
CA CYS A 54 -13.69 -17.37 6.24
C CYS A 54 -12.85 -17.19 7.51
N GLN A 55 -12.48 -15.95 7.79
CA GLN A 55 -12.06 -15.53 9.11
C GLN A 55 -13.30 -15.10 9.89
N VAL A 56 -13.36 -15.47 11.18
CA VAL A 56 -14.48 -15.14 12.04
C VAL A 56 -14.22 -13.82 12.77
N PHE A 57 -15.24 -12.97 12.80
CA PHE A 57 -15.27 -11.71 13.53
C PHE A 57 -16.50 -11.68 14.43
N TYR A 58 -16.46 -10.84 15.45
CA TYR A 58 -17.64 -10.53 16.24
C TYR A 58 -17.83 -9.01 16.38
N LYS A 59 -19.06 -8.59 16.65
CA LYS A 59 -19.41 -7.21 17.02
C LYS A 59 -19.92 -7.20 18.44
N ASN A 60 -19.50 -6.18 19.19
CA ASN A 60 -19.98 -5.88 20.52
C ASN A 60 -20.09 -4.37 20.66
N GLU A 61 -21.33 -3.88 20.80
CA GLU A 61 -21.63 -2.45 20.82
C GLU A 61 -20.96 -1.72 22.00
N ASP A 62 -20.88 -2.36 23.16
CA ASP A 62 -20.29 -1.73 24.34
C ASP A 62 -18.77 -1.61 24.21
N VAL A 63 -18.11 -2.65 23.69
CA VAL A 63 -16.68 -2.61 23.35
C VAL A 63 -16.42 -1.56 22.28
N THR A 64 -17.27 -1.52 21.26
CA THR A 64 -17.18 -0.55 20.17
C THR A 64 -17.35 0.89 20.66
N LYS A 65 -18.35 1.16 21.49
CA LYS A 65 -18.58 2.48 22.08
C LYS A 65 -17.39 2.94 22.93
N GLN A 66 -16.79 2.02 23.72
CA GLN A 66 -15.61 2.31 24.51
C GLN A 66 -14.40 2.62 23.63
N ARG A 67 -14.14 1.80 22.62
CA ARG A 67 -13.02 2.00 21.66
C ARG A 67 -13.18 3.28 20.86
N LYS A 68 -14.37 3.59 20.35
CA LYS A 68 -14.66 4.84 19.61
C LYS A 68 -14.52 6.10 20.48
N LYS A 69 -14.57 5.99 21.80
CA LYS A 69 -14.20 7.10 22.70
C LYS A 69 -12.73 7.45 22.65
N VAL A 70 -11.87 6.49 22.35
CA VAL A 70 -10.42 6.72 22.21
C VAL A 70 -10.11 7.21 20.80
N ASP A 71 -10.57 6.49 19.80
CA ASP A 71 -10.38 6.81 18.38
C ASP A 71 -11.66 6.49 17.60
N ALA A 72 -12.30 7.51 17.01
CA ALA A 72 -13.55 7.37 16.26
C ALA A 72 -13.42 6.51 15.01
N SER A 73 -12.19 6.25 14.54
CA SER A 73 -11.92 5.45 13.35
C SER A 73 -11.91 3.93 13.60
N TRP A 74 -12.09 3.47 14.84
CA TRP A 74 -12.12 2.03 15.15
C TRP A 74 -13.28 1.32 14.46
N ASP A 75 -12.97 0.17 13.85
CA ASP A 75 -13.99 -0.72 13.28
C ASP A 75 -14.82 -1.37 14.41
N GLU A 76 -16.05 -1.73 14.11
CA GLU A 76 -16.95 -2.42 15.03
C GLU A 76 -16.59 -3.90 15.18
N ARG A 77 -15.78 -4.43 14.27
CA ARG A 77 -15.43 -5.84 14.20
C ARG A 77 -14.16 -6.15 14.99
N VAL A 78 -14.20 -7.27 15.69
CA VAL A 78 -13.07 -7.82 16.44
C VAL A 78 -12.83 -9.25 15.99
N THR A 79 -11.58 -9.63 15.76
CA THR A 79 -11.19 -10.95 15.24
C THR A 79 -10.43 -11.80 16.23
N THR A 80 -10.16 -11.29 17.43
CA THR A 80 -9.46 -12.02 18.48
C THR A 80 -10.42 -12.47 19.57
N PHE A 81 -10.36 -13.72 19.92
CA PHE A 81 -11.26 -14.38 20.86
C PHE A 81 -10.49 -14.94 22.05
N SER A 82 -11.17 -15.19 23.14
CA SER A 82 -10.69 -16.12 24.15
C SER A 82 -10.89 -17.56 23.67
N GLY A 83 -10.03 -18.48 24.06
CA GLY A 83 -10.14 -19.87 23.66
C GLY A 83 -11.47 -20.49 24.08
N PHE A 84 -12.02 -20.11 25.25
CA PHE A 84 -13.33 -20.53 25.71
C PHE A 84 -14.45 -20.19 24.71
N ILE A 85 -14.46 -18.95 24.19
CA ILE A 85 -15.47 -18.52 23.21
C ILE A 85 -15.25 -19.23 21.86
N LEU A 86 -14.01 -19.47 21.47
CA LEU A 86 -13.73 -20.26 20.25
C LEU A 86 -14.32 -21.67 20.37
N LYS A 87 -14.16 -22.32 21.52
CA LYS A 87 -14.76 -23.63 21.79
C LYS A 87 -16.28 -23.58 21.74
N GLU A 88 -16.90 -22.58 22.36
CA GLU A 88 -18.35 -22.37 22.30
C GLU A 88 -18.85 -22.19 20.87
N ILE A 89 -18.11 -21.47 20.00
CA ILE A 89 -18.46 -21.32 18.58
C ILE A 89 -18.40 -22.69 17.88
N LEU A 90 -17.37 -23.47 18.13
CA LEU A 90 -17.18 -24.78 17.48
C LEU A 90 -18.26 -25.78 17.91
N ASP A 91 -18.62 -25.80 19.17
CA ASP A 91 -19.58 -26.77 19.76
C ASP A 91 -21.05 -26.46 19.39
N ASN A 92 -21.37 -25.22 19.02
CA ASN A 92 -22.77 -24.76 18.86
C ASN A 92 -23.23 -24.63 17.40
N THR A 93 -22.44 -25.10 16.41
CA THR A 93 -22.87 -25.16 14.99
C THR A 93 -22.29 -26.37 14.27
N GLN A 94 -23.06 -26.89 13.31
CA GLN A 94 -22.63 -27.94 12.39
C GLN A 94 -22.38 -27.43 10.98
N GLN A 95 -22.36 -26.12 10.76
CA GLN A 95 -22.24 -25.52 9.45
C GLN A 95 -20.77 -25.43 8.96
N PHE A 96 -19.83 -25.78 9.79
CA PHE A 96 -18.43 -25.87 9.40
C PHE A 96 -18.12 -27.22 8.75
N GLU A 97 -17.41 -27.15 7.61
CA GLU A 97 -16.78 -28.33 7.00
C GLU A 97 -15.48 -28.67 7.74
N SER A 98 -14.72 -27.63 8.11
CA SER A 98 -13.50 -27.68 8.91
C SER A 98 -13.32 -26.36 9.65
N ALA A 99 -12.63 -26.39 10.77
CA ALA A 99 -12.34 -25.23 11.58
C ALA A 99 -10.92 -25.27 12.14
N PHE A 100 -10.23 -24.17 12.04
CA PHE A 100 -8.84 -24.01 12.42
C PHE A 100 -8.70 -22.85 13.42
N CYS A 101 -8.21 -23.16 14.60
CA CYS A 101 -7.89 -22.16 15.61
C CYS A 101 -6.39 -21.90 15.62
N LEU A 102 -6.03 -20.65 15.60
CA LEU A 102 -4.67 -20.17 15.74
C LEU A 102 -4.47 -19.60 17.13
N PHE A 103 -3.65 -20.25 17.94
CA PHE A 103 -3.33 -19.79 19.28
C PHE A 103 -2.19 -18.78 19.22
N ASN A 104 -2.42 -17.61 19.76
CA ASN A 104 -1.41 -16.58 19.81
C ASN A 104 -0.44 -16.82 20.97
N THR A 105 0.53 -17.67 20.72
CA THR A 105 1.62 -17.95 21.67
C THR A 105 2.78 -16.95 21.52
N ASN A 106 2.69 -16.03 20.57
CA ASN A 106 3.46 -14.80 20.34
C ASN A 106 4.95 -14.83 20.70
N ARG A 107 5.70 -15.73 20.13
CA ARG A 107 7.16 -15.60 20.26
C ARG A 107 7.81 -15.82 18.91
N SER A 108 8.60 -14.81 18.49
CA SER A 108 9.67 -15.11 17.57
C SER A 108 10.55 -16.16 18.25
N SER A 109 10.80 -17.22 17.56
CA SER A 109 11.61 -18.31 18.05
C SER A 109 12.85 -18.43 17.20
N LYS A 110 13.94 -18.85 17.82
CA LYS A 110 15.14 -19.27 17.11
C LYS A 110 15.06 -20.77 16.88
N LEU A 111 15.24 -21.17 15.65
CA LEU A 111 15.29 -22.57 15.27
C LEU A 111 16.73 -22.90 14.90
N SER A 112 17.39 -23.73 15.71
CA SER A 112 18.76 -24.18 15.49
C SER A 112 18.76 -25.59 14.93
N PRO A 113 19.31 -25.85 13.72
CA PRO A 113 19.45 -27.21 13.23
C PRO A 113 20.36 -28.03 14.14
N ILE A 114 20.02 -29.28 14.38
CA ILE A 114 20.86 -30.24 15.12
C ILE A 114 21.70 -31.04 14.10
N GLY A 115 23.02 -30.82 14.13
CA GLY A 115 23.94 -31.55 13.26
C GLY A 115 24.08 -33.02 13.61
N ALA A 116 24.76 -33.79 12.76
CA ALA A 116 24.95 -35.23 12.91
C ALA A 116 25.63 -35.66 14.23
N GLU A 117 26.36 -34.77 14.88
CA GLU A 117 27.02 -34.98 16.16
C GLU A 117 26.16 -34.56 17.37
N GLY A 118 24.89 -34.19 17.15
CA GLY A 118 24.00 -33.64 18.19
C GLY A 118 24.35 -32.21 18.62
N LYS A 119 25.17 -31.47 17.86
CA LYS A 119 25.59 -30.11 18.15
C LYS A 119 24.67 -29.12 17.41
N GLU A 120 24.20 -28.15 18.12
CA GLU A 120 23.40 -27.07 17.53
C GLU A 120 24.24 -26.22 16.55
N MET A 121 23.62 -25.90 15.38
CA MET A 121 24.18 -25.02 14.38
C MET A 121 23.67 -23.57 14.59
N GLU A 122 24.04 -22.65 13.71
CA GLU A 122 23.62 -21.26 13.81
C GLU A 122 22.08 -21.15 13.79
N PRO A 123 21.50 -20.40 14.74
CA PRO A 123 20.06 -20.25 14.82
C PRO A 123 19.49 -19.35 13.71
N VAL A 124 18.34 -19.71 13.19
CA VAL A 124 17.57 -18.90 12.27
C VAL A 124 16.31 -18.37 12.96
N ASN A 125 16.13 -17.05 12.93
CA ASN A 125 14.93 -16.42 13.47
C ASN A 125 13.70 -16.78 12.62
N THR A 126 12.65 -17.25 13.27
CA THR A 126 11.39 -17.62 12.64
C THR A 126 10.21 -17.37 13.57
N VAL A 127 9.01 -17.47 13.03
CA VAL A 127 7.77 -17.41 13.79
C VAL A 127 7.15 -18.77 13.81
N ILE A 128 6.73 -19.22 14.98
CA ILE A 128 6.04 -20.49 15.14
C ILE A 128 4.62 -20.27 15.57
N TRP A 129 3.70 -20.80 14.78
CA TRP A 129 2.29 -20.77 15.03
C TRP A 129 1.81 -22.10 15.59
N HIS A 130 1.27 -22.08 16.81
CA HIS A 130 0.58 -23.21 17.40
C HIS A 130 -0.90 -23.17 17.01
N CYS A 131 -1.42 -24.28 16.56
CA CYS A 131 -2.75 -24.33 15.99
C CYS A 131 -3.44 -25.67 16.21
N THR A 132 -4.71 -25.75 15.88
CA THR A 132 -5.48 -26.98 15.87
C THR A 132 -5.20 -27.80 14.60
N ASP A 133 -5.73 -29.00 14.56
CA ASP A 133 -5.39 -30.06 13.61
C ASP A 133 -5.85 -29.78 12.15
N ASP A 134 -6.88 -28.97 11.96
CA ASP A 134 -7.53 -28.77 10.66
C ASP A 134 -6.84 -27.79 9.71
N LEU A 135 -5.58 -27.43 9.95
CA LEU A 135 -4.80 -26.47 9.15
C LEU A 135 -4.89 -26.75 7.63
N PHE A 136 -4.59 -27.97 7.21
CA PHE A 136 -4.55 -28.36 5.81
C PHE A 136 -5.94 -28.59 5.18
N ASN A 137 -6.99 -28.71 6.00
CA ASN A 137 -8.37 -28.81 5.54
C ASN A 137 -8.97 -27.44 5.24
N VAL A 138 -8.55 -26.41 5.99
CA VAL A 138 -9.01 -25.02 5.82
C VAL A 138 -8.17 -24.32 4.75
N PHE A 139 -6.85 -24.41 4.83
CA PHE A 139 -5.94 -23.73 3.92
C PHE A 139 -5.30 -24.68 2.91
N THR A 140 -4.94 -24.15 1.75
CA THR A 140 -4.28 -24.94 0.70
C THR A 140 -2.76 -24.80 0.82
N PHE A 141 -2.10 -25.89 1.21
CA PHE A 141 -0.64 -25.99 1.22
C PHE A 141 -0.18 -26.87 0.04
N ASP A 142 0.87 -26.45 -0.63
CA ASP A 142 1.56 -27.28 -1.64
C ASP A 142 2.74 -27.99 -0.95
N ILE A 143 2.49 -29.20 -0.44
CA ILE A 143 3.50 -29.99 0.27
C ILE A 143 4.51 -30.56 -0.74
N ILE A 144 5.77 -30.18 -0.60
CA ILE A 144 6.88 -30.62 -1.46
C ILE A 144 7.48 -31.90 -0.94
N GLU A 145 7.63 -32.01 0.40
CA GLU A 145 8.25 -33.15 1.08
C GLU A 145 7.51 -33.41 2.39
N GLY A 146 7.28 -34.68 2.70
CA GLY A 146 6.55 -35.10 3.91
C GLY A 146 5.09 -35.49 3.64
N ASP A 147 4.35 -35.75 4.72
CA ASP A 147 2.95 -36.12 4.70
C ASP A 147 2.20 -35.28 5.74
N THR A 148 1.04 -34.74 5.37
CA THR A 148 0.18 -33.98 6.29
C THR A 148 -0.25 -34.79 7.51
N ALA A 149 -0.29 -36.12 7.43
CA ALA A 149 -0.54 -37.00 8.56
C ALA A 149 0.48 -36.83 9.70
N LEU A 150 1.71 -36.42 9.40
CA LEU A 150 2.75 -36.14 10.41
C LEU A 150 2.44 -34.90 11.25
N PHE A 151 1.49 -34.08 10.83
CA PHE A 151 1.06 -32.90 11.58
C PHE A 151 0.29 -33.24 12.86
N HIS A 152 -0.30 -34.44 12.94
CA HIS A 152 -1.03 -34.86 14.13
C HIS A 152 -0.13 -35.15 15.35
N ASP A 153 1.21 -35.16 15.16
CA ASP A 153 2.17 -35.20 16.25
C ASP A 153 2.74 -33.83 16.55
N SER A 154 2.48 -33.30 17.75
CA SER A 154 2.95 -31.99 18.18
C SER A 154 4.48 -31.83 18.26
N ASN A 155 5.26 -32.92 18.12
CA ASN A 155 6.70 -32.84 18.01
C ASN A 155 7.18 -32.56 16.59
N ASN A 156 6.27 -32.54 15.62
CA ASN A 156 6.59 -32.22 14.23
C ASN A 156 6.21 -30.80 13.89
N VAL A 157 7.06 -30.16 13.08
CA VAL A 157 6.82 -28.83 12.52
C VAL A 157 6.77 -28.87 11.00
N PHE A 158 5.94 -28.01 10.41
CA PHE A 158 5.87 -27.79 8.97
C PHE A 158 6.47 -26.42 8.65
N ILE A 159 7.44 -26.42 7.72
CA ILE A 159 8.23 -25.23 7.41
C ILE A 159 8.16 -24.88 5.92
N PRO A 160 8.28 -23.59 5.55
CA PRO A 160 8.37 -23.20 4.15
C PRO A 160 9.72 -23.61 3.54
N LEU A 161 9.75 -23.84 2.23
CA LEU A 161 10.95 -24.24 1.51
C LEU A 161 12.10 -23.24 1.69
N SER A 162 11.79 -21.94 1.69
CA SER A 162 12.79 -20.89 1.92
C SER A 162 13.48 -21.00 3.29
N LEU A 163 12.74 -21.42 4.33
CA LEU A 163 13.32 -21.66 5.66
C LEU A 163 14.11 -22.97 5.70
N ALA A 164 13.62 -24.02 5.02
CA ALA A 164 14.35 -25.28 4.91
C ALA A 164 15.74 -25.08 4.26
N HIS A 165 15.81 -24.26 3.21
CA HIS A 165 17.08 -23.89 2.57
C HIS A 165 18.00 -23.09 3.51
N LYS A 166 17.47 -22.19 4.31
CA LYS A 166 18.25 -21.41 5.29
C LYS A 166 18.81 -22.27 6.41
N LEU A 167 18.03 -23.25 6.89
CA LEU A 167 18.42 -24.12 7.98
C LEU A 167 19.41 -25.21 7.54
N PHE A 168 19.20 -25.78 6.35
CA PHE A 168 19.85 -27.01 5.97
C PHE A 168 20.57 -26.97 4.61
N GLY A 169 20.54 -25.83 3.90
CA GLY A 169 21.05 -25.72 2.53
C GLY A 169 20.01 -26.16 1.48
N GLU A 170 20.39 -26.09 0.21
CA GLU A 170 19.48 -26.37 -0.93
C GLU A 170 19.22 -27.86 -1.19
N GLU A 171 20.01 -28.77 -0.58
CA GLU A 171 19.92 -30.23 -0.82
C GLU A 171 19.10 -30.93 0.27
N GLY A 172 17.96 -31.53 -0.12
CA GLY A 172 17.15 -32.41 0.73
C GLY A 172 17.80 -33.79 0.98
N PRO A 173 17.13 -34.71 1.65
CA PRO A 173 15.81 -34.59 2.26
C PRO A 173 15.82 -33.74 3.55
N TYR A 174 14.73 -33.09 3.82
CA TYR A 174 14.55 -32.21 5.01
C TYR A 174 13.71 -32.90 6.10
N VAL A 175 12.75 -33.73 5.70
CA VAL A 175 11.85 -34.43 6.62
C VAL A 175 12.64 -35.37 7.53
N GLY A 176 12.30 -35.37 8.81
CA GLY A 176 12.98 -36.14 9.86
C GLY A 176 14.25 -35.50 10.43
N ARG A 177 14.72 -34.37 9.85
CA ARG A 177 15.80 -33.59 10.48
C ARG A 177 15.28 -32.89 11.73
N LYS A 178 16.15 -32.76 12.72
CA LYS A 178 15.82 -32.21 14.02
C LYS A 178 16.33 -30.79 14.18
N CYS A 179 15.54 -29.98 14.88
CA CYS A 179 15.90 -28.64 15.28
C CYS A 179 15.67 -28.46 16.77
N MET A 180 16.43 -27.56 17.40
CA MET A 180 16.20 -27.08 18.74
C MET A 180 15.53 -25.70 18.64
N GLY A 181 14.38 -25.55 19.28
CA GLY A 181 13.71 -24.28 19.44
C GLY A 181 13.93 -23.73 20.85
N ASP A 182 14.20 -22.44 20.95
CA ASP A 182 14.45 -21.75 22.23
C ASP A 182 13.23 -21.74 23.18
N SER A 183 12.02 -21.88 22.64
CA SER A 183 10.76 -21.77 23.40
C SER A 183 10.02 -23.09 23.62
N PHE A 184 10.36 -24.18 22.88
CA PHE A 184 9.56 -25.42 22.86
C PHE A 184 10.39 -26.71 22.77
N GLY A 185 11.71 -26.61 22.82
CA GLY A 185 12.62 -27.78 22.83
C GLY A 185 12.88 -28.39 21.48
N GLU A 186 13.22 -29.69 21.46
CA GLU A 186 13.55 -30.43 20.25
C GLU A 186 12.29 -30.75 19.44
N VAL A 187 12.32 -30.40 18.14
CA VAL A 187 11.28 -30.71 17.15
C VAL A 187 11.87 -31.34 15.90
N SER A 188 11.05 -32.10 15.19
CA SER A 188 11.40 -32.73 13.92
C SER A 188 10.66 -32.05 12.76
N ILE A 189 11.30 -31.95 11.60
CA ILE A 189 10.65 -31.52 10.38
C ILE A 189 9.70 -32.61 9.89
N GLY A 190 8.39 -32.39 10.00
CA GLY A 190 7.33 -33.29 9.53
C GLY A 190 6.97 -33.08 8.07
N GLY A 191 7.13 -31.84 7.59
CA GLY A 191 6.88 -31.52 6.19
C GLY A 191 7.45 -30.18 5.76
N VAL A 192 7.69 -30.08 4.46
CA VAL A 192 8.13 -28.85 3.80
C VAL A 192 7.09 -28.45 2.76
N TYR A 193 6.61 -27.23 2.85
CA TYR A 193 5.64 -26.70 1.91
C TYR A 193 6.27 -25.62 1.02
N ARG A 194 5.73 -25.45 -0.20
CA ARG A 194 6.11 -24.37 -1.10
C ARG A 194 5.69 -23.05 -0.50
N ASP A 195 6.57 -22.05 -0.56
CA ASP A 195 6.29 -20.71 -0.08
C ASP A 195 5.01 -20.14 -0.70
N PHE A 196 4.15 -19.57 0.14
CA PHE A 196 2.97 -18.88 -0.32
C PHE A 196 3.32 -17.67 -1.19
N PRO A 197 2.43 -17.32 -2.14
CA PRO A 197 2.58 -16.09 -2.89
C PRO A 197 2.61 -14.87 -1.95
N THR A 198 3.24 -13.80 -2.41
CA THR A 198 3.36 -12.56 -1.62
C THR A 198 2.01 -11.89 -1.32
N ASN A 199 0.95 -12.23 -2.06
CA ASN A 199 -0.41 -11.76 -1.87
C ASN A 199 -1.27 -12.73 -1.05
N SER A 200 -0.75 -13.14 0.10
CA SER A 200 -1.46 -14.00 1.06
C SER A 200 -1.48 -13.38 2.45
N GLN A 201 -2.58 -13.60 3.19
CA GLN A 201 -2.66 -13.34 4.62
C GLN A 201 -1.84 -14.36 5.41
N ILE A 202 -1.80 -15.60 4.92
CA ILE A 202 -1.02 -16.67 5.53
C ILE A 202 0.45 -16.42 5.26
N THR A 203 1.27 -16.48 6.29
CA THR A 203 2.70 -16.19 6.23
C THR A 203 3.54 -17.43 6.03
N ASN A 204 4.73 -17.26 5.45
CA ASN A 204 5.72 -18.34 5.27
C ASN A 204 6.48 -18.55 6.57
N ASP A 205 5.77 -19.07 7.57
CA ASP A 205 6.25 -19.31 8.93
C ASP A 205 6.21 -20.81 9.27
N VAL A 206 6.57 -21.15 10.48
CA VAL A 206 6.52 -22.53 10.99
C VAL A 206 5.14 -22.79 11.60
N TYR A 207 4.54 -23.91 11.25
CA TYR A 207 3.26 -24.36 11.80
C TYR A 207 3.45 -25.64 12.60
N GLN A 208 2.87 -25.67 13.81
CA GLN A 208 2.95 -26.79 14.74
C GLN A 208 1.58 -27.05 15.35
N LEU A 209 1.22 -28.33 15.46
CA LEU A 209 0.05 -28.69 16.25
C LEU A 209 0.28 -28.32 17.73
N ALA A 210 -0.65 -27.62 18.32
CA ALA A 210 -0.60 -27.30 19.75
C ALA A 210 -0.67 -28.57 20.57
N SER A 211 0.20 -28.72 21.57
CA SER A 211 0.12 -29.83 22.52
C SER A 211 -1.22 -29.85 23.25
N GLN A 212 -1.65 -31.02 23.71
CA GLN A 212 -2.94 -31.13 24.43
C GLN A 212 -3.00 -30.22 25.65
N GLU A 213 -1.90 -30.12 26.40
CA GLU A 213 -1.80 -29.19 27.54
C GLU A 213 -2.00 -27.73 27.15
N LEU A 214 -1.41 -27.30 26.01
CA LEU A 214 -1.56 -25.94 25.49
C LEU A 214 -3.00 -25.69 25.04
N GLN A 215 -3.59 -26.66 24.33
CA GLN A 215 -5.00 -26.58 23.91
C GLN A 215 -5.94 -26.48 25.11
N ASP A 216 -5.79 -27.35 26.12
CA ASP A 216 -6.65 -27.35 27.32
C ASP A 216 -6.53 -26.03 28.08
N ARG A 217 -5.34 -25.47 28.17
CA ARG A 217 -5.14 -24.14 28.77
C ARG A 217 -5.84 -23.03 27.99
N HIS A 218 -5.75 -23.01 26.67
CA HIS A 218 -6.43 -22.03 25.84
C HIS A 218 -7.96 -22.20 25.90
N TRP A 219 -8.47 -23.43 25.78
CA TRP A 219 -9.92 -23.73 25.87
C TRP A 219 -10.57 -23.36 27.21
N SER A 220 -9.79 -23.31 28.27
CA SER A 220 -10.25 -22.89 29.59
C SER A 220 -10.12 -21.37 29.84
N ASP A 221 -9.39 -20.66 29.00
CA ASP A 221 -9.12 -19.25 29.17
C ASP A 221 -10.30 -18.42 28.66
N LYS A 222 -10.98 -17.72 29.60
CA LYS A 222 -12.10 -16.83 29.30
C LYS A 222 -11.71 -15.38 29.02
N GLU A 223 -10.46 -15.01 29.25
CA GLU A 223 -10.06 -13.60 29.31
C GLU A 223 -9.04 -13.17 28.28
N ASN A 224 -8.11 -14.06 27.95
CA ASN A 224 -7.05 -13.75 27.01
C ASN A 224 -7.59 -13.78 25.58
N THR A 225 -7.97 -12.62 25.07
CA THR A 225 -8.57 -12.47 23.74
C THR A 225 -7.48 -12.28 22.68
N THR A 226 -6.73 -13.33 22.40
CA THR A 226 -5.62 -13.26 21.45
C THR A 226 -5.72 -14.28 20.31
N ASP A 227 -6.59 -15.28 20.47
CA ASP A 227 -6.70 -16.39 19.52
C ASP A 227 -7.61 -16.05 18.34
N MET A 228 -7.37 -16.66 17.19
CA MET A 228 -8.13 -16.42 15.97
C MET A 228 -8.80 -17.70 15.46
N LEU A 229 -9.96 -17.53 14.80
CA LEU A 229 -10.71 -18.63 14.21
C LEU A 229 -10.85 -18.44 12.71
N PHE A 230 -10.47 -19.46 11.97
CA PHE A 230 -10.71 -19.62 10.56
C PHE A 230 -11.58 -20.83 10.30
N VAL A 231 -12.58 -20.69 9.47
CA VAL A 231 -13.51 -21.77 9.18
C VAL A 231 -13.71 -21.96 7.69
N LYS A 232 -13.92 -23.20 7.29
CA LYS A 232 -14.43 -23.52 5.96
C LYS A 232 -15.91 -23.87 6.08
N LEU A 233 -16.76 -23.01 5.53
CA LEU A 233 -18.20 -23.21 5.55
C LEU A 233 -18.62 -24.37 4.65
N ARG A 234 -19.66 -25.13 5.06
CA ARG A 234 -20.26 -26.17 4.20
C ARG A 234 -20.87 -25.53 2.96
N LYS A 235 -20.93 -26.29 1.86
CA LYS A 235 -21.55 -25.82 0.61
C LYS A 235 -22.99 -25.40 0.83
N GLY A 236 -23.30 -24.14 0.53
CA GLY A 236 -24.62 -23.55 0.68
C GLY A 236 -24.89 -22.92 2.05
N ALA A 237 -23.95 -23.03 3.02
CA ALA A 237 -24.05 -22.30 4.28
C ALA A 237 -23.88 -20.80 4.06
N ASN A 238 -24.69 -20.00 4.79
CA ASN A 238 -24.63 -18.56 4.74
C ASN A 238 -24.14 -18.03 6.11
N GLY A 239 -23.13 -17.19 6.12
CA GLY A 239 -22.53 -16.66 7.35
C GLY A 239 -23.54 -16.01 8.30
N LYS A 240 -24.57 -15.33 7.78
CA LYS A 240 -25.65 -14.77 8.62
C LYS A 240 -26.46 -15.84 9.31
N GLN A 241 -26.83 -16.92 8.60
CA GLN A 241 -27.58 -18.03 9.20
C GLN A 241 -26.76 -18.73 10.28
N VAL A 242 -25.43 -18.88 10.06
CA VAL A 242 -24.53 -19.44 11.07
C VAL A 242 -24.46 -18.53 12.30
N SER A 243 -24.38 -17.23 12.13
CA SER A 243 -24.44 -16.27 13.25
C SER A 243 -25.75 -16.39 14.04
N ASP A 244 -26.89 -16.43 13.35
CA ASP A 244 -28.20 -16.56 13.98
C ASP A 244 -28.33 -17.90 14.74
N GLU A 245 -27.77 -19.00 14.19
CA GLU A 245 -27.71 -20.32 14.85
C GLU A 245 -26.85 -20.29 16.12
N LEU A 246 -25.66 -19.71 16.08
CA LEU A 246 -24.78 -19.55 17.23
C LEU A 246 -25.43 -18.74 18.33
N MET A 247 -26.06 -17.62 17.96
CA MET A 247 -26.79 -16.77 18.90
C MET A 247 -28.01 -17.44 19.49
N ALA A 248 -28.66 -18.39 18.81
CA ALA A 248 -29.79 -19.15 19.34
C ALA A 248 -29.33 -20.24 20.28
N ASN A 249 -28.21 -20.89 20.04
CA ASN A 249 -27.78 -22.12 20.72
C ASN A 249 -26.99 -21.88 22.02
N SER A 250 -26.25 -20.75 22.16
CA SER A 250 -25.42 -20.49 23.34
C SER A 250 -25.77 -19.15 24.00
N ALA A 251 -25.95 -19.20 25.33
CA ALA A 251 -26.13 -18.00 26.14
C ALA A 251 -24.83 -17.22 26.31
N GLU A 252 -23.71 -17.92 26.42
CA GLU A 252 -22.38 -17.37 26.55
C GLU A 252 -22.01 -16.57 25.30
N LEU A 253 -22.36 -17.08 24.12
CA LEU A 253 -22.10 -16.36 22.84
C LEU A 253 -22.94 -15.09 22.72
N ARG A 254 -24.18 -15.08 23.23
CA ARG A 254 -25.04 -13.88 23.29
C ARG A 254 -24.54 -12.85 24.29
N GLU A 255 -23.96 -13.30 25.40
CA GLU A 255 -23.37 -12.39 26.39
C GLU A 255 -22.05 -11.77 25.87
N TRP A 256 -21.32 -12.53 25.08
CA TRP A 256 -20.02 -12.10 24.51
C TRP A 256 -20.17 -11.08 23.39
N ALA A 257 -21.10 -11.28 22.46
CA ALA A 257 -21.22 -10.49 21.23
C ALA A 257 -22.69 -10.28 20.81
N ASP A 258 -22.94 -9.19 20.08
CA ASP A 258 -24.24 -8.90 19.46
C ASP A 258 -24.42 -9.69 18.14
N SER A 259 -23.34 -10.03 17.46
CA SER A 259 -23.37 -10.85 16.25
C SER A 259 -21.98 -11.37 15.88
N TYR A 260 -21.98 -12.45 15.08
CA TYR A 260 -20.77 -13.03 14.48
C TYR A 260 -20.77 -12.82 12.96
N GLU A 261 -19.62 -12.46 12.40
CA GLU A 261 -19.46 -12.29 10.96
C GLU A 261 -18.43 -13.29 10.42
N PHE A 262 -18.78 -13.97 9.32
CA PHE A 262 -17.93 -14.92 8.62
C PHE A 262 -17.50 -14.28 7.31
N VAL A 263 -16.29 -13.73 7.29
CA VAL A 263 -15.80 -12.96 6.16
C VAL A 263 -14.85 -13.82 5.33
N PRO A 264 -15.11 -14.00 4.02
CA PRO A 264 -14.18 -14.70 3.14
C PRO A 264 -12.78 -14.10 3.21
N LEU A 265 -11.76 -14.96 3.23
CA LEU A 265 -10.37 -14.55 3.50
C LEU A 265 -9.88 -13.46 2.53
N HIS A 266 -10.28 -13.55 1.26
CA HIS A 266 -9.93 -12.55 0.24
C HIS A 266 -10.60 -11.18 0.47
N ASP A 267 -11.74 -11.12 1.17
CA ASP A 267 -12.40 -9.87 1.52
C ASP A 267 -11.82 -9.25 2.79
N VAL A 268 -11.26 -10.07 3.69
CA VAL A 268 -10.55 -9.59 4.90
C VAL A 268 -9.43 -8.62 4.55
N TYR A 269 -8.76 -8.84 3.42
CA TYR A 269 -7.68 -7.97 2.93
C TYR A 269 -8.10 -6.51 2.76
N PHE A 270 -9.35 -6.26 2.34
CA PHE A 270 -9.90 -4.92 2.12
C PHE A 270 -10.67 -4.37 3.32
N MET A 271 -10.78 -5.13 4.40
CA MET A 271 -11.42 -4.64 5.62
C MET A 271 -10.49 -3.65 6.32
N GLN A 272 -11.04 -2.50 6.68
CA GLN A 272 -10.38 -1.55 7.56
C GLN A 272 -10.71 -1.94 9.00
N ASP A 273 -9.87 -2.76 9.61
CA ASP A 273 -9.98 -3.04 11.05
C ASP A 273 -8.99 -2.14 11.80
N ALA A 274 -9.48 -1.37 12.78
CA ALA A 274 -8.65 -0.52 13.61
C ALA A 274 -7.66 -1.34 14.46
N THR A 275 -8.07 -2.54 14.91
CA THR A 275 -7.17 -3.48 15.56
C THR A 275 -5.97 -3.83 14.67
N TYR A 276 -6.21 -3.96 13.36
CA TYR A 276 -5.13 -4.17 12.39
C TYR A 276 -4.32 -2.89 12.09
N LYS A 277 -4.92 -1.70 12.13
CA LYS A 277 -4.16 -0.44 11.94
C LYS A 277 -3.09 -0.28 13.01
N THR A 278 -3.45 -0.47 14.26
CA THR A 278 -2.52 -0.36 15.40
C THR A 278 -1.35 -1.34 15.27
N LEU A 279 -1.62 -2.53 14.73
CA LEU A 279 -0.64 -3.62 14.66
C LEU A 279 0.22 -3.61 13.39
N VAL A 280 -0.26 -3.02 12.29
CA VAL A 280 0.51 -2.90 11.03
C VAL A 280 1.65 -1.88 11.18
N ASN A 281 1.41 -0.77 11.87
CA ASN A 281 2.47 0.20 12.15
C ASN A 281 3.55 -0.36 13.10
N TYR A 282 3.18 -1.33 13.91
CA TYR A 282 4.09 -2.02 14.83
C TYR A 282 5.17 -2.85 14.14
N LYS A 283 4.91 -3.35 12.93
CA LYS A 283 5.87 -4.17 12.17
C LYS A 283 7.13 -3.41 11.76
N THR A 284 7.08 -2.10 11.74
CA THR A 284 8.21 -1.25 11.33
C THR A 284 9.20 -1.00 12.47
N PHE A 285 8.74 -1.03 13.73
CA PHE A 285 9.56 -0.68 14.90
C PHE A 285 9.62 -1.75 15.99
N ALA A 286 8.53 -2.51 16.14
CA ALA A 286 8.54 -3.60 17.09
C ALA A 286 8.81 -4.88 16.33
N SER A 287 10.05 -5.29 16.25
CA SER A 287 10.31 -6.69 15.98
C SER A 287 9.57 -7.50 17.05
N HIS A 288 8.61 -8.30 16.68
CA HIS A 288 8.24 -9.56 17.29
C HIS A 288 7.40 -9.65 18.57
N SER A 289 7.03 -8.57 19.28
CA SER A 289 6.27 -8.82 20.52
C SER A 289 4.78 -9.12 20.35
N ILE A 290 4.17 -8.75 19.21
CA ILE A 290 2.81 -9.19 18.85
C ILE A 290 2.77 -9.44 17.35
N ILE A 291 3.05 -10.68 16.97
CA ILE A 291 2.85 -11.11 15.59
C ILE A 291 1.38 -11.46 15.46
N ILE A 292 0.68 -10.76 14.60
CA ILE A 292 -0.70 -11.11 14.25
C ILE A 292 -0.68 -11.79 12.90
N PHE A 293 -1.26 -12.96 12.86
CA PHE A 293 -1.52 -13.68 11.64
C PHE A 293 -2.43 -12.84 10.72
N GLY A 294 -2.10 -12.74 9.45
CA GLY A 294 -2.96 -12.07 8.48
C GLY A 294 -2.92 -10.53 8.46
N LYS A 295 -1.76 -9.91 8.56
CA LYS A 295 -1.57 -8.46 8.74
C LYS A 295 -1.57 -7.58 7.49
N ARG A 296 -1.98 -8.06 6.35
CA ARG A 296 -1.91 -7.26 5.13
C ARG A 296 -3.25 -6.66 4.83
N ASN A 297 -3.35 -5.32 4.91
CA ASN A 297 -4.54 -4.57 4.56
C ASN A 297 -4.33 -3.81 3.26
N GLY A 298 -5.26 -3.98 2.34
CA GLY A 298 -5.35 -3.26 1.09
C GLY A 298 -6.23 -2.02 1.20
N ASN A 299 -5.83 -0.97 0.51
CA ASN A 299 -6.68 0.19 0.32
C ASN A 299 -7.51 0.02 -0.96
N PHE A 300 -8.80 -0.31 -0.81
CA PHE A 300 -9.71 -0.54 -1.93
C PHE A 300 -9.81 0.65 -2.87
N THR A 301 -9.90 1.87 -2.33
CA THR A 301 -9.95 3.10 -3.12
C THR A 301 -8.69 3.27 -3.97
N LEU A 302 -7.53 2.99 -3.40
CA LEU A 302 -6.26 3.07 -4.11
C LEU A 302 -6.19 2.08 -5.28
N VAL A 303 -6.61 0.84 -5.06
CA VAL A 303 -6.63 -0.20 -6.11
C VAL A 303 -7.53 0.22 -7.27
N TRP A 304 -8.70 0.80 -6.97
CA TRP A 304 -9.58 1.37 -7.99
C TRP A 304 -8.93 2.54 -8.74
N VAL A 305 -8.25 3.43 -8.04
CA VAL A 305 -7.54 4.56 -8.68
C VAL A 305 -6.43 4.05 -9.60
N LEU A 306 -5.61 3.09 -9.15
CA LEU A 306 -4.57 2.48 -9.99
C LEU A 306 -5.16 1.78 -11.22
N GLY A 307 -6.24 1.01 -11.04
CA GLY A 307 -6.96 0.37 -12.13
C GLY A 307 -7.53 1.36 -13.13
N LEU A 308 -8.13 2.45 -12.65
CA LEU A 308 -8.66 3.52 -13.48
C LEU A 308 -7.54 4.24 -14.26
N VAL A 309 -6.42 4.56 -13.61
CA VAL A 309 -5.24 5.18 -14.28
C VAL A 309 -4.68 4.24 -15.34
N SER A 310 -4.56 2.95 -15.03
CA SER A 310 -4.11 1.92 -15.97
C SER A 310 -4.98 1.86 -17.24
N MET A 311 -6.31 1.82 -17.05
CA MET A 311 -7.27 1.83 -18.16
C MET A 311 -7.27 3.16 -18.91
N LEU A 312 -7.12 4.29 -18.20
CA LEU A 312 -7.06 5.62 -18.79
C LEU A 312 -5.87 5.77 -19.74
N VAL A 313 -4.70 5.28 -19.35
CA VAL A 313 -3.48 5.26 -20.19
C VAL A 313 -3.75 4.54 -21.52
N LEU A 314 -4.37 3.37 -21.48
CA LEU A 314 -4.75 2.63 -22.69
C LEU A 314 -5.78 3.35 -23.53
N PHE A 315 -6.76 3.95 -22.87
CA PHE A 315 -7.83 4.70 -23.56
C PHE A 315 -7.25 5.93 -24.29
N ILE A 316 -6.34 6.64 -23.65
CA ILE A 316 -5.60 7.76 -24.27
C ILE A 316 -4.77 7.26 -25.46
N ALA A 317 -4.09 6.12 -25.32
CA ALA A 317 -3.33 5.53 -26.42
C ALA A 317 -4.24 5.09 -27.60
N ALA A 318 -5.42 4.56 -27.29
CA ALA A 318 -6.44 4.26 -28.30
C ALA A 318 -6.90 5.50 -29.06
N ILE A 319 -7.17 6.60 -28.35
CA ILE A 319 -7.54 7.90 -28.95
C ILE A 319 -6.39 8.41 -29.83
N ASN A 320 -5.14 8.31 -29.37
CA ASN A 320 -3.97 8.67 -30.17
C ASN A 320 -3.90 7.87 -31.48
N TYR A 321 -4.13 6.55 -31.39
CA TYR A 321 -4.20 5.70 -32.58
C TYR A 321 -5.32 6.12 -33.52
N ILE A 322 -6.53 6.40 -32.99
CA ILE A 322 -7.66 6.91 -33.79
C ILE A 322 -7.30 8.24 -34.45
N ASN A 323 -6.74 9.18 -33.73
CA ASN A 323 -6.34 10.48 -34.25
C ASN A 323 -5.32 10.35 -35.41
N PHE A 324 -4.32 9.49 -35.20
CA PHE A 324 -3.33 9.18 -36.24
C PHE A 324 -3.97 8.51 -37.47
N SER A 325 -4.80 7.49 -37.24
CA SER A 325 -5.52 6.80 -38.32
C SER A 325 -6.43 7.75 -39.11
N MET A 326 -7.14 8.64 -38.41
CA MET A 326 -7.97 9.68 -39.02
C MET A 326 -7.16 10.72 -39.79
N ALA A 327 -5.93 11.00 -39.37
CA ALA A 327 -5.01 11.87 -40.14
C ALA A 327 -4.61 11.23 -41.48
N MET A 328 -4.59 9.89 -41.59
CA MET A 328 -4.25 9.16 -42.80
C MET A 328 -5.46 8.93 -43.72
N VAL A 329 -6.69 9.22 -43.25
CA VAL A 329 -7.93 9.03 -44.04
C VAL A 329 -7.86 9.67 -45.44
N PRO A 330 -7.42 10.90 -45.66
CA PRO A 330 -7.37 11.50 -47.01
C PRO A 330 -6.61 10.67 -48.04
N TYR A 331 -5.56 9.99 -47.63
CA TYR A 331 -4.76 9.11 -48.50
C TYR A 331 -5.45 7.76 -48.73
N GLN A 332 -6.13 7.22 -47.75
CA GLN A 332 -6.78 5.90 -47.80
C GLN A 332 -8.11 5.95 -48.55
N VAL A 333 -8.87 7.03 -48.38
CA VAL A 333 -10.19 7.21 -48.98
C VAL A 333 -10.10 7.15 -50.50
N LYS A 334 -9.06 7.70 -51.13
CA LYS A 334 -8.86 7.67 -52.57
C LYS A 334 -8.70 6.22 -53.08
N ASP A 335 -7.82 5.45 -52.45
CA ASP A 335 -7.57 4.04 -52.81
C ASP A 335 -8.83 3.18 -52.59
N VAL A 336 -9.50 3.33 -51.46
CA VAL A 336 -10.71 2.59 -51.10
C VAL A 336 -11.86 2.90 -52.09
N ASN A 337 -12.05 4.17 -52.49
CA ASN A 337 -13.11 4.52 -53.41
C ASN A 337 -12.83 4.09 -54.85
N ILE A 338 -11.58 4.12 -55.31
CA ILE A 338 -11.20 3.53 -56.58
C ILE A 338 -11.62 2.06 -56.63
N ARG A 339 -11.23 1.28 -55.61
CA ARG A 339 -11.62 -0.15 -55.52
C ARG A 339 -13.15 -0.35 -55.47
N ARG A 340 -13.90 0.57 -54.83
CA ARG A 340 -15.36 0.53 -54.78
C ARG A 340 -16.00 0.82 -56.11
N VAL A 341 -15.45 1.72 -56.91
CA VAL A 341 -15.90 1.97 -58.30
C VAL A 341 -15.72 0.71 -59.16
N PHE A 342 -14.63 -0.07 -58.90
CA PHE A 342 -14.38 -1.36 -59.54
C PHE A 342 -15.18 -2.54 -58.89
N GLY A 343 -16.20 -2.25 -58.08
CA GLY A 343 -17.10 -3.23 -57.54
C GLY A 343 -16.73 -3.90 -56.19
N ALA A 344 -15.71 -3.44 -55.52
CA ALA A 344 -15.33 -4.01 -54.22
C ALA A 344 -16.40 -3.77 -53.16
N ARG A 345 -16.80 -4.84 -52.43
CA ARG A 345 -17.75 -4.79 -51.31
C ARG A 345 -17.14 -4.07 -50.10
N LYS A 346 -18.00 -3.46 -49.26
CA LYS A 346 -17.58 -2.67 -48.06
C LYS A 346 -16.88 -3.52 -47.01
N PHE A 347 -17.34 -4.75 -46.75
CA PHE A 347 -16.80 -5.59 -45.68
C PHE A 347 -15.31 -6.00 -45.91
N PRO A 348 -14.91 -6.52 -47.07
CA PRO A 348 -13.48 -6.80 -47.31
C PRO A 348 -12.59 -5.58 -47.21
N LEU A 349 -13.06 -4.39 -47.57
CA LEU A 349 -12.34 -3.16 -47.46
C LEU A 349 -12.15 -2.72 -45.98
N ARG A 350 -13.23 -2.87 -45.19
CA ARG A 350 -13.16 -2.66 -43.71
C ARG A 350 -12.21 -3.62 -43.08
N TRP A 351 -12.28 -4.90 -43.41
CA TRP A 351 -11.41 -5.94 -42.89
C TRP A 351 -9.93 -5.66 -43.20
N ASN A 352 -9.62 -5.21 -44.41
CA ASN A 352 -8.25 -4.84 -44.78
C ASN A 352 -7.70 -3.66 -43.96
N LEU A 353 -8.56 -2.69 -43.62
CA LEU A 353 -8.19 -1.58 -42.74
C LEU A 353 -8.04 -2.06 -41.28
N MET A 354 -8.90 -2.97 -40.82
CA MET A 354 -8.79 -3.61 -39.49
C MET A 354 -7.51 -4.43 -39.33
N GLN A 355 -7.13 -5.22 -40.36
CA GLN A 355 -5.86 -5.96 -40.32
C GLN A 355 -4.65 -5.06 -40.08
N LYS A 356 -4.65 -3.84 -40.65
CA LYS A 356 -3.58 -2.86 -40.37
C LYS A 356 -3.55 -2.43 -38.91
N ALA A 357 -4.71 -2.24 -38.28
CA ALA A 357 -4.80 -1.91 -36.85
C ALA A 357 -4.33 -3.08 -35.98
N ILE A 358 -4.76 -4.31 -36.32
CA ILE A 358 -4.32 -5.52 -35.62
C ILE A 358 -2.80 -5.66 -35.65
N VAL A 359 -2.18 -5.54 -36.86
CA VAL A 359 -0.71 -5.63 -37.00
C VAL A 359 0.01 -4.55 -36.20
N ASN A 360 -0.50 -3.31 -36.16
CA ASN A 360 0.11 -2.24 -35.38
C ASN A 360 0.03 -2.48 -33.88
N VAL A 361 -1.13 -2.95 -33.38
CA VAL A 361 -1.31 -3.27 -31.95
C VAL A 361 -0.43 -4.45 -31.55
N LEU A 362 -0.39 -5.52 -32.36
CA LEU A 362 0.51 -6.66 -32.13
C LEU A 362 1.99 -6.25 -32.14
N ALA A 363 2.39 -5.38 -33.07
CA ALA A 363 3.75 -4.86 -33.14
C ALA A 363 4.08 -4.01 -31.90
N ALA A 364 3.15 -3.18 -31.43
CA ALA A 364 3.31 -2.39 -30.22
C ALA A 364 3.39 -3.27 -28.96
N ALA A 365 2.54 -4.28 -28.87
CA ALA A 365 2.56 -5.25 -27.77
C ALA A 365 3.89 -6.05 -27.76
N ALA A 366 4.35 -6.51 -28.92
CA ALA A 366 5.64 -7.18 -29.05
C ALA A 366 6.81 -6.25 -28.66
N LEU A 367 6.77 -4.99 -29.09
CA LEU A 367 7.80 -4.01 -28.74
C LEU A 367 7.80 -3.68 -27.26
N SER A 368 6.64 -3.72 -26.58
CA SER A 368 6.55 -3.46 -25.12
C SER A 368 7.20 -4.56 -24.29
N LEU A 369 7.35 -5.77 -24.80
CA LEU A 369 8.00 -6.87 -24.06
C LEU A 369 9.47 -6.59 -23.75
N LEU A 370 10.16 -5.82 -24.58
CA LEU A 370 11.58 -5.47 -24.35
C LEU A 370 11.76 -4.61 -23.08
N PRO A 371 11.11 -3.44 -22.95
CA PRO A 371 11.24 -2.65 -21.73
C PRO A 371 10.62 -3.35 -20.51
N ILE A 372 9.54 -4.15 -20.65
CA ILE A 372 9.00 -4.95 -19.54
C ILE A 372 10.06 -5.96 -19.07
N TYR A 373 10.69 -6.70 -19.97
CA TYR A 373 11.76 -7.63 -19.64
C TYR A 373 12.93 -6.93 -18.93
N PHE A 374 13.32 -5.74 -19.40
CA PHE A 374 14.37 -4.94 -18.77
C PHE A 374 13.97 -4.50 -17.34
N ILE A 375 12.74 -4.06 -17.14
CA ILE A 375 12.19 -3.68 -15.81
C ILE A 375 12.23 -4.88 -14.86
N VAL A 376 11.78 -6.05 -15.32
CA VAL A 376 11.78 -7.30 -14.52
C VAL A 376 13.20 -7.72 -14.16
N GLN A 377 14.10 -7.74 -15.13
CA GLN A 377 15.47 -8.22 -14.92
C GLN A 377 16.29 -7.35 -13.95
N HIS A 378 15.99 -6.06 -13.90
CA HIS A 378 16.68 -5.11 -13.02
C HIS A 378 15.89 -4.72 -11.78
N ASN A 379 14.72 -5.34 -11.54
CA ASN A 379 13.85 -5.06 -10.39
C ASN A 379 13.57 -3.57 -10.17
N LEU A 380 13.40 -2.80 -11.28
CA LEU A 380 13.38 -1.33 -11.23
C LEU A 380 12.25 -0.75 -10.38
N PHE A 381 11.18 -1.49 -10.12
CA PHE A 381 10.03 -1.06 -9.34
C PHE A 381 9.80 -1.89 -8.07
N ALA A 382 10.75 -2.74 -7.67
CA ALA A 382 10.61 -3.63 -6.52
C ALA A 382 10.33 -2.88 -5.20
N ASP A 383 10.88 -1.68 -5.03
CA ASP A 383 10.67 -0.88 -3.82
C ASP A 383 9.30 -0.20 -3.78
N TRP A 384 8.61 -0.06 -4.93
CA TRP A 384 7.34 0.66 -5.05
C TRP A 384 6.13 -0.25 -5.21
N LEU A 385 6.32 -1.46 -5.77
CA LEU A 385 5.28 -2.43 -6.02
C LEU A 385 5.31 -3.56 -4.98
N ASN A 386 4.13 -4.07 -4.65
CA ASN A 386 3.99 -5.32 -3.91
C ASN A 386 4.02 -6.52 -4.86
N ALA A 387 3.58 -6.31 -6.10
CA ALA A 387 3.57 -7.34 -7.15
C ALA A 387 4.99 -7.61 -7.67
N ASP A 388 5.36 -8.89 -7.72
CA ASP A 388 6.49 -9.33 -8.53
C ASP A 388 6.09 -9.21 -10.02
N LEU A 389 6.90 -8.50 -10.82
CA LEU A 389 6.61 -8.28 -12.24
C LEU A 389 7.02 -9.46 -13.14
N ALA A 390 7.55 -10.55 -12.58
CA ALA A 390 7.93 -11.74 -13.35
C ALA A 390 6.73 -12.35 -14.10
N PHE A 391 6.93 -12.66 -15.39
CA PHE A 391 5.84 -13.17 -16.24
C PHE A 391 5.18 -14.43 -15.69
N GLY A 392 5.95 -15.30 -15.06
CA GLY A 392 5.45 -16.56 -14.51
C GLY A 392 4.46 -16.41 -13.36
N GLN A 393 4.52 -15.29 -12.64
CA GLN A 393 3.65 -15.03 -11.49
C GLN A 393 2.43 -14.16 -11.83
N ASN A 394 2.40 -13.53 -13.01
CA ASN A 394 1.40 -12.54 -13.43
C ASN A 394 0.39 -13.06 -14.46
N GLY A 395 -0.12 -14.30 -14.32
CA GLY A 395 -1.04 -14.90 -15.28
C GLY A 395 -2.30 -14.06 -15.54
N TYR A 396 -2.91 -13.48 -14.52
CA TYR A 396 -4.08 -12.61 -14.66
C TYR A 396 -3.77 -11.29 -15.35
N THR A 397 -2.60 -10.71 -15.08
CA THR A 397 -2.12 -9.51 -15.76
C THR A 397 -1.88 -9.77 -17.24
N LEU A 398 -1.24 -10.90 -17.58
CA LEU A 398 -1.03 -11.31 -18.97
C LEU A 398 -2.36 -11.59 -19.69
N LEU A 399 -3.32 -12.20 -19.00
CA LEU A 399 -4.67 -12.43 -19.56
C LEU A 399 -5.39 -11.10 -19.83
N SER A 400 -5.30 -10.13 -18.90
CA SER A 400 -5.85 -8.79 -19.10
C SER A 400 -5.19 -8.06 -20.27
N MET A 401 -3.86 -8.16 -20.39
CA MET A 401 -3.09 -7.60 -21.51
C MET A 401 -3.49 -8.25 -22.85
N LEU A 402 -3.70 -9.57 -22.88
CA LEU A 402 -4.20 -10.27 -24.06
C LEU A 402 -5.61 -9.79 -24.44
N GLY A 403 -6.50 -9.61 -23.45
CA GLY A 403 -7.82 -9.01 -23.66
C GLY A 403 -7.73 -7.64 -24.33
N VAL A 404 -6.84 -6.78 -23.85
CA VAL A 404 -6.59 -5.46 -24.45
C VAL A 404 -6.05 -5.56 -25.86
N VAL A 405 -5.10 -6.45 -26.14
CA VAL A 405 -4.53 -6.68 -27.49
C VAL A 405 -5.61 -7.11 -28.48
N VAL A 406 -6.63 -7.84 -28.04
CA VAL A 406 -7.77 -8.26 -28.88
C VAL A 406 -8.78 -7.11 -29.05
N LEU A 407 -9.15 -6.43 -27.98
CA LEU A 407 -10.21 -5.41 -27.99
C LEU A 407 -9.75 -4.08 -28.59
N LEU A 408 -8.53 -3.67 -28.36
CA LEU A 408 -8.02 -2.36 -28.77
C LEU A 408 -8.07 -2.17 -30.31
N PRO A 409 -7.68 -3.11 -31.17
CA PRO A 409 -7.82 -2.97 -32.61
C PRO A 409 -9.27 -2.84 -33.07
N LEU A 410 -10.23 -3.51 -32.40
CA LEU A 410 -11.64 -3.42 -32.70
C LEU A 410 -12.18 -2.01 -32.48
N VAL A 411 -11.83 -1.41 -31.36
CA VAL A 411 -12.25 -0.05 -31.01
C VAL A 411 -11.50 0.99 -31.84
N ALA A 412 -10.17 0.95 -31.79
CA ALA A 412 -9.33 1.98 -32.41
C ALA A 412 -9.22 1.86 -33.93
N GLY A 413 -9.34 0.65 -34.50
CA GLY A 413 -9.34 0.41 -35.95
C GLY A 413 -10.71 0.43 -36.55
N GLY A 414 -11.75 -0.01 -35.81
CA GLY A 414 -13.11 -0.16 -36.30
C GLY A 414 -13.74 1.15 -36.74
N TYR A 415 -13.61 2.19 -35.93
CA TYR A 415 -14.17 3.51 -36.26
C TYR A 415 -13.56 4.13 -37.51
N PRO A 416 -12.22 4.26 -37.69
CA PRO A 416 -11.61 4.74 -38.92
C PRO A 416 -11.99 3.91 -40.13
N ALA A 417 -12.02 2.57 -40.02
CA ALA A 417 -12.43 1.68 -41.11
C ALA A 417 -13.87 1.91 -41.53
N TRP A 418 -14.79 2.06 -40.58
CA TRP A 418 -16.18 2.42 -40.86
C TRP A 418 -16.28 3.80 -41.49
N TYR A 419 -15.59 4.81 -40.99
CA TYR A 419 -15.61 6.18 -41.50
C TYR A 419 -15.15 6.25 -42.97
N VAL A 420 -13.99 5.64 -43.28
CA VAL A 420 -13.41 5.62 -44.63
C VAL A 420 -14.35 4.96 -45.64
N THR A 421 -14.99 3.83 -45.27
CA THR A 421 -15.84 3.04 -46.17
C THR A 421 -17.27 3.52 -46.28
N SER A 422 -17.73 4.41 -45.42
CA SER A 422 -19.12 4.92 -45.39
C SER A 422 -19.34 6.09 -46.35
N ARG A 423 -18.30 6.73 -46.88
CA ARG A 423 -18.42 7.90 -47.76
C ARG A 423 -18.75 7.50 -49.20
N LYS A 424 -19.54 8.33 -49.88
CA LYS A 424 -19.94 8.10 -51.29
C LYS A 424 -18.75 8.38 -52.25
N PRO A 425 -18.47 7.49 -53.23
CA PRO A 425 -17.36 7.64 -54.18
C PRO A 425 -17.36 8.98 -54.92
N ALA A 426 -18.51 9.47 -55.35
CA ALA A 426 -18.66 10.70 -56.11
C ALA A 426 -18.18 11.96 -55.37
N MET A 427 -18.26 12.02 -54.04
CA MET A 427 -17.74 13.14 -53.24
C MET A 427 -16.20 13.20 -53.16
N VAL A 428 -15.55 12.05 -53.43
CA VAL A 428 -14.09 11.91 -53.26
C VAL A 428 -13.35 12.23 -54.52
N ILE A 429 -13.98 11.93 -55.70
CA ILE A 429 -13.38 12.16 -57.00
C ILE A 429 -13.23 13.65 -57.32
N ASN A 430 -14.14 14.49 -56.81
CA ASN A 430 -14.10 15.96 -57.01
C ASN A 430 -13.11 16.74 -56.14
N GLY A 431 -12.14 16.10 -55.48
CA GLY A 431 -10.95 16.71 -54.93
C GLY A 431 -11.04 17.40 -53.57
N ASN A 432 -12.20 17.61 -52.96
CA ASN A 432 -12.39 18.43 -51.74
C ASN A 432 -12.45 17.64 -50.41
N PHE A 433 -11.96 16.40 -50.37
CA PHE A 433 -12.19 15.53 -49.20
C PHE A 433 -11.23 15.76 -48.02
N ALA A 434 -10.03 16.33 -48.27
CA ALA A 434 -9.02 16.51 -47.22
C ALA A 434 -9.47 17.42 -46.05
N LEU A 435 -10.57 18.14 -46.19
CA LEU A 435 -11.03 19.19 -45.28
C LEU A 435 -12.50 19.03 -44.81
N SER A 436 -13.05 17.82 -44.72
CA SER A 436 -14.41 17.62 -44.21
C SER A 436 -14.57 18.26 -42.82
N PRO A 437 -15.58 19.15 -42.65
CA PRO A 437 -15.82 19.83 -41.36
C PRO A 437 -16.02 18.83 -40.20
N THR A 438 -16.74 17.73 -40.46
CA THR A 438 -17.03 16.68 -39.49
C THR A 438 -15.78 15.95 -39.02
N GLY A 439 -14.85 15.61 -39.92
CA GLY A 439 -13.61 14.92 -39.54
C GLY A 439 -12.68 15.82 -38.71
N ARG A 440 -12.65 17.14 -39.01
CA ARG A 440 -11.89 18.11 -38.22
C ARG A 440 -12.48 18.32 -36.83
N ALA A 441 -13.82 18.42 -36.73
CA ALA A 441 -14.52 18.59 -35.46
C ALA A 441 -14.30 17.39 -34.55
N LEU A 442 -14.45 16.15 -35.07
CA LEU A 442 -14.20 14.92 -34.30
C LEU A 442 -12.77 14.87 -33.76
N ARG A 443 -11.77 15.13 -34.61
CA ARG A 443 -10.37 15.10 -34.19
C ARG A 443 -10.09 16.12 -33.10
N ARG A 444 -10.63 17.36 -33.23
CA ARG A 444 -10.52 18.39 -32.19
C ARG A 444 -11.19 17.95 -30.89
N GLY A 445 -12.35 17.31 -30.99
CA GLY A 445 -13.08 16.77 -29.85
C GLY A 445 -12.30 15.67 -29.13
N LEU A 446 -11.71 14.74 -29.88
CA LEU A 446 -10.88 13.68 -29.31
C LEU A 446 -9.62 14.23 -28.62
N ILE A 447 -8.97 15.23 -29.21
CA ILE A 447 -7.80 15.90 -28.61
C ILE A 447 -8.22 16.68 -27.35
N ALA A 448 -9.32 17.41 -27.39
CA ALA A 448 -9.83 18.15 -26.24
C ALA A 448 -10.19 17.18 -25.10
N PHE A 449 -10.89 16.10 -25.41
CA PHE A 449 -11.24 15.08 -24.43
C PHE A 449 -10.01 14.46 -23.76
N GLN A 450 -9.00 14.09 -24.55
CA GLN A 450 -7.74 13.53 -24.08
C GLN A 450 -6.96 14.52 -23.19
N PHE A 451 -6.87 15.80 -23.57
CA PHE A 451 -6.26 16.82 -22.73
C PHE A 451 -7.05 17.08 -21.45
N THR A 452 -8.39 17.04 -21.51
CA THR A 452 -9.24 17.18 -20.32
C THR A 452 -8.94 16.07 -19.32
N LEU A 453 -8.90 14.80 -19.76
CA LEU A 453 -8.56 13.67 -18.89
C LEU A 453 -7.15 13.79 -18.30
N SER A 454 -6.16 14.09 -19.12
CA SER A 454 -4.79 14.30 -18.64
C SER A 454 -4.68 15.46 -17.66
N MET A 455 -5.42 16.54 -17.90
CA MET A 455 -5.47 17.70 -17.01
C MET A 455 -6.12 17.36 -15.66
N ILE A 456 -7.22 16.59 -15.66
CA ILE A 456 -7.84 16.10 -14.42
C ILE A 456 -6.82 15.33 -13.59
N VAL A 457 -6.15 14.34 -14.19
CA VAL A 457 -5.15 13.52 -13.48
C VAL A 457 -4.01 14.36 -12.92
N LEU A 458 -3.46 15.28 -13.72
CA LEU A 458 -2.35 16.15 -13.29
C LEU A 458 -2.76 17.12 -12.19
N LEU A 459 -3.95 17.74 -12.28
CA LEU A 459 -4.46 18.64 -11.26
C LEU A 459 -4.71 17.89 -9.95
N THR A 460 -5.39 16.74 -10.01
CA THR A 460 -5.66 15.91 -8.83
C THR A 460 -4.35 15.48 -8.17
N LEU A 461 -3.36 15.02 -8.97
CA LEU A 461 -2.04 14.68 -8.44
C LEU A 461 -1.35 15.89 -7.77
N THR A 462 -1.39 17.07 -8.40
CA THR A 462 -0.77 18.27 -7.82
C THR A 462 -1.38 18.64 -6.46
N LEU A 463 -2.69 18.45 -6.31
CA LEU A 463 -3.39 18.67 -5.05
C LEU A 463 -3.02 17.60 -4.00
N PHE A 464 -2.92 16.33 -4.41
CA PHE A 464 -2.47 15.24 -3.54
C PHE A 464 -1.04 15.46 -3.04
N LEU A 465 -0.14 15.86 -3.94
CA LEU A 465 1.24 16.21 -3.58
C LEU A 465 1.30 17.37 -2.59
N SER A 466 0.43 18.38 -2.75
CA SER A 466 0.34 19.51 -1.82
C SER A 466 -0.08 19.07 -0.42
N GLN A 467 -1.09 18.20 -0.30
CA GLN A 467 -1.52 17.64 0.97
C GLN A 467 -0.43 16.80 1.62
N THR A 468 0.20 15.91 0.86
CA THR A 468 1.28 15.05 1.38
C THR A 468 2.48 15.89 1.84
N TYR A 469 2.86 16.90 1.08
CA TYR A 469 3.90 17.85 1.48
C TYR A 469 3.54 18.61 2.77
N TYR A 470 2.27 19.02 2.91
CA TYR A 470 1.77 19.64 4.13
C TYR A 470 1.89 18.70 5.33
N LEU A 471 1.43 17.44 5.21
CA LEU A 471 1.51 16.45 6.29
C LEU A 471 2.96 16.13 6.69
N TYR A 472 3.83 15.99 5.70
CA TYR A 472 5.24 15.70 5.93
C TYR A 472 5.97 16.84 6.66
N ASN A 473 5.60 18.11 6.41
CA ASN A 473 6.22 19.29 7.01
C ASN A 473 5.41 19.86 8.19
N ALA A 474 4.28 19.25 8.54
CA ALA A 474 3.49 19.69 9.69
C ALA A 474 4.28 19.50 10.99
N SER A 475 4.07 20.41 11.94
CA SER A 475 4.69 20.30 13.26
C SER A 475 4.12 19.09 14.00
N VAL A 476 4.97 18.15 14.33
CA VAL A 476 4.60 16.96 15.11
C VAL A 476 4.53 17.22 16.62
N GLY A 477 4.86 18.43 17.08
CA GLY A 477 4.86 18.78 18.50
C GLY A 477 6.15 18.38 19.26
N TYR A 478 7.17 17.89 18.51
CA TYR A 478 8.50 17.59 19.05
C TYR A 478 9.60 17.94 18.04
N ASP A 479 10.87 17.99 18.50
CA ASP A 479 12.01 18.47 17.70
C ASP A 479 12.61 17.36 16.82
N ARG A 480 11.88 16.90 15.79
CA ARG A 480 12.23 15.73 14.97
C ARG A 480 13.63 15.77 14.36
N ASP A 481 14.12 16.96 13.98
CA ASP A 481 15.43 17.12 13.31
C ASP A 481 16.62 16.87 14.27
N LEU A 482 16.37 16.99 15.59
CA LEU A 482 17.37 16.80 16.64
C LEU A 482 17.29 15.44 17.33
N ILE A 483 16.33 14.61 16.96
CA ILE A 483 16.10 13.32 17.62
C ILE A 483 16.74 12.19 16.82
N LEU A 484 17.54 11.41 17.53
CA LEU A 484 18.08 10.13 17.09
C LEU A 484 17.58 9.05 18.06
N THR A 485 16.98 8.01 17.52
CA THR A 485 16.50 6.86 18.30
C THR A 485 17.28 5.62 17.92
N ALA A 486 17.77 4.88 18.90
CA ALA A 486 18.41 3.59 18.72
C ALA A 486 17.50 2.49 19.27
N GLU A 487 17.11 1.56 18.43
CA GLU A 487 16.32 0.38 18.80
C GLU A 487 17.26 -0.73 19.31
N ILE A 488 16.94 -1.27 20.47
CA ILE A 488 17.56 -2.47 21.04
C ILE A 488 16.83 -3.67 20.44
N PRO A 489 17.52 -4.59 19.71
CA PRO A 489 16.89 -5.78 19.17
C PRO A 489 16.17 -6.58 20.23
N GLU A 490 15.04 -7.13 19.88
CA GLU A 490 14.17 -7.85 20.83
C GLU A 490 14.87 -9.02 21.50
N GLU A 491 15.66 -9.76 20.74
CA GLU A 491 16.40 -10.92 21.25
C GLU A 491 17.30 -10.50 22.41
N TYR A 492 18.04 -9.41 22.26
CA TYR A 492 18.88 -8.88 23.31
C TYR A 492 18.06 -8.27 24.46
N SER A 493 16.99 -7.56 24.12
CA SER A 493 16.08 -6.99 25.13
C SER A 493 15.41 -8.06 25.99
N GLN A 494 15.05 -9.21 25.41
CA GLN A 494 14.51 -10.36 26.14
C GLN A 494 15.57 -11.07 26.98
N GLU A 495 16.78 -11.25 26.43
CA GLU A 495 17.92 -11.83 27.16
C GLU A 495 18.20 -11.05 28.44
N ILE A 496 18.19 -9.71 28.35
CA ILE A 496 18.48 -8.82 29.50
C ILE A 496 17.23 -8.36 30.27
N ARG A 497 16.05 -8.95 30.02
CA ARG A 497 14.75 -8.46 30.50
C ARG A 497 14.71 -8.10 31.99
N MET A 498 15.33 -8.91 32.83
CA MET A 498 15.41 -8.67 34.29
C MET A 498 16.57 -7.73 34.66
N GLN A 499 17.47 -7.43 33.74
CA GLN A 499 18.67 -6.63 33.91
C GLN A 499 18.77 -5.47 32.93
N THR A 500 17.63 -5.09 32.30
CA THR A 500 17.61 -4.05 31.25
C THR A 500 18.28 -2.76 31.75
N MET A 501 18.05 -2.37 32.99
CA MET A 501 18.67 -1.18 33.59
C MET A 501 20.18 -1.30 33.77
N THR A 502 20.76 -2.52 33.86
CA THR A 502 22.21 -2.75 33.93
C THR A 502 22.87 -2.41 32.59
N TYR A 503 22.17 -2.55 31.47
CA TYR A 503 22.62 -2.12 30.15
C TYR A 503 22.31 -0.62 29.90
N ILE A 504 21.06 -0.20 30.20
CA ILE A 504 20.58 1.15 29.88
C ILE A 504 21.28 2.24 30.70
N ASN A 505 21.43 2.06 32.01
CA ASN A 505 21.99 3.12 32.87
C ASN A 505 23.42 3.51 32.51
N PRO A 506 24.36 2.58 32.28
CA PRO A 506 25.70 2.92 31.80
C PRO A 506 25.69 3.62 30.46
N MET A 507 24.83 3.14 29.51
CA MET A 507 24.69 3.71 28.18
C MET A 507 24.19 5.16 28.25
N ILE A 508 23.10 5.43 28.95
CA ILE A 508 22.51 6.77 29.09
C ILE A 508 23.54 7.70 29.78
N LYS A 509 24.26 7.21 30.79
CA LYS A 509 25.28 8.00 31.46
C LYS A 509 26.42 8.41 30.50
N ALA A 510 26.94 7.46 29.74
CA ALA A 510 28.01 7.74 28.77
C ALA A 510 27.52 8.72 27.67
N LEU A 511 26.28 8.58 27.21
CA LEU A 511 25.70 9.47 26.22
C LEU A 511 25.58 10.92 26.73
N ARG A 512 25.19 11.13 28.00
CA ARG A 512 25.05 12.46 28.60
C ARG A 512 26.40 13.14 28.82
N GLU A 513 27.50 12.41 28.88
CA GLU A 513 28.84 12.94 29.00
C GLU A 513 29.41 13.42 27.65
N ASN A 514 28.80 13.09 26.52
CA ASN A 514 29.26 13.49 25.21
C ASN A 514 28.72 14.88 24.81
N PRO A 515 29.59 15.86 24.49
CA PRO A 515 29.17 17.23 24.18
C PRO A 515 28.34 17.38 22.90
N ALA A 516 28.37 16.39 21.98
CA ALA A 516 27.53 16.34 20.78
C ALA A 516 26.08 15.94 21.11
N ILE A 517 25.82 15.51 22.34
CA ILE A 517 24.51 15.07 22.84
C ILE A 517 24.01 16.08 23.86
N LYS A 518 22.88 16.67 23.62
CA LYS A 518 22.24 17.61 24.53
C LYS A 518 21.57 16.90 25.70
N GLU A 519 20.91 15.79 25.44
CA GLU A 519 20.22 14.97 26.41
C GLU A 519 20.04 13.54 25.89
N ALA A 520 19.94 12.55 26.77
CA ALA A 520 19.67 11.16 26.42
C ALA A 520 18.67 10.56 27.41
N SER A 521 17.79 9.74 26.90
CA SER A 521 16.68 9.14 27.60
C SER A 521 16.34 7.77 27.02
N TRP A 522 15.33 7.10 27.57
CA TRP A 522 14.81 5.86 27.03
C TRP A 522 13.29 5.83 27.02
N SER A 523 12.74 4.94 26.17
CA SER A 523 11.31 4.66 26.11
C SER A 523 11.06 3.19 25.77
N ASN A 524 9.83 2.74 26.02
CA ASN A 524 9.39 1.39 25.63
C ASN A 524 8.88 1.34 24.18
N PHE A 525 8.43 2.47 23.63
CA PHE A 525 7.98 2.63 22.26
C PHE A 525 8.68 3.79 21.58
N PRO A 526 8.88 3.74 20.24
CA PRO A 526 9.45 4.86 19.52
C PRO A 526 8.43 5.99 19.34
N LEU A 527 8.92 7.19 19.10
CA LEU A 527 8.10 8.31 18.64
C LEU A 527 7.51 8.01 17.25
N GLY A 528 6.34 8.56 16.95
CA GLY A 528 5.71 8.45 15.62
C GLY A 528 5.04 7.11 15.36
N THR A 529 4.90 6.24 16.35
CA THR A 529 4.14 4.99 16.25
C THR A 529 2.90 5.03 17.12
N GLU A 530 1.89 4.25 16.74
CA GLU A 530 0.73 4.08 17.61
C GLU A 530 1.17 3.40 18.91
N PHE A 531 0.93 4.06 20.04
CA PHE A 531 1.22 3.50 21.35
C PHE A 531 0.41 2.25 21.60
N PHE A 532 1.05 1.27 22.22
CA PHE A 532 0.41 0.00 22.48
C PHE A 532 -0.64 0.12 23.60
N GLY A 533 -1.86 -0.08 23.22
CA GLY A 533 -2.97 -0.40 24.06
C GLY A 533 -3.56 0.79 24.82
N GLY A 534 -4.81 1.10 24.48
CA GLY A 534 -5.63 1.89 25.37
C GLY A 534 -5.65 1.26 26.74
N HIS A 535 -5.03 1.90 27.72
CA HIS A 535 -5.12 1.48 29.08
C HIS A 535 -6.45 1.96 29.67
N GLY A 536 -7.39 1.05 29.86
CA GLY A 536 -8.58 1.33 30.67
C GLY A 536 -8.18 1.43 32.14
N ARG A 537 -8.26 2.62 32.72
CA ARG A 537 -7.95 2.85 34.15
C ARG A 537 -9.06 3.62 34.81
N ILE A 538 -9.31 3.33 36.08
CA ILE A 538 -10.35 3.98 36.87
C ILE A 538 -9.82 5.30 37.43
N CYS A 539 -10.46 6.40 37.10
CA CYS A 539 -10.20 7.71 37.66
C CYS A 539 -11.52 8.40 37.99
N ASN A 540 -11.65 8.92 39.21
CA ASN A 540 -12.86 9.61 39.68
C ASN A 540 -14.18 8.80 39.53
N GLY A 541 -14.08 7.46 39.54
CA GLY A 541 -15.23 6.54 39.41
C GLY A 541 -15.52 6.10 37.97
N ASP A 542 -14.92 6.72 36.98
CA ASP A 542 -15.11 6.38 35.60
C ASP A 542 -13.89 5.60 35.03
N THR A 543 -14.13 4.69 34.09
CA THR A 543 -13.05 4.05 33.35
C THR A 543 -12.65 4.93 32.19
N ILE A 544 -11.41 5.45 32.24
CA ILE A 544 -10.81 6.30 31.22
C ILE A 544 -9.84 5.47 30.39
N TRP A 545 -9.99 5.58 29.07
CA TRP A 545 -9.09 4.93 28.10
C TRP A 545 -8.15 5.95 27.49
N PHE A 546 -6.86 5.65 27.49
CA PHE A 546 -5.81 6.50 26.92
C PHE A 546 -4.61 5.66 26.46
N ASP A 547 -3.87 6.18 25.52
CA ASP A 547 -2.60 5.60 25.10
C ASP A 547 -1.52 5.95 26.13
N ALA A 548 -0.64 5.01 26.49
CA ALA A 548 0.41 5.26 27.45
C ALA A 548 1.79 4.83 26.94
N GLN A 549 2.75 5.70 27.13
CA GLN A 549 4.18 5.43 26.89
C GLN A 549 4.94 5.41 28.21
N ILE A 550 5.74 4.37 28.41
CA ILE A 550 6.62 4.27 29.56
C ILE A 550 7.97 4.86 29.18
N VAL A 551 8.44 5.82 29.97
CA VAL A 551 9.56 6.68 29.62
C VAL A 551 10.48 6.89 30.82
N ASP A 552 11.71 7.39 30.54
CA ASP A 552 12.64 7.89 31.54
C ASP A 552 12.16 9.25 32.10
N TYR A 553 12.71 9.64 33.26
CA TYR A 553 12.33 10.87 33.95
C TYR A 553 12.59 12.15 33.12
N ASN A 554 13.56 12.16 32.23
CA ASN A 554 13.94 13.34 31.41
C ASN A 554 13.47 13.19 29.93
N TYR A 555 12.56 12.27 29.66
CA TYR A 555 12.11 11.97 28.30
C TYR A 555 11.47 13.17 27.60
N LEU A 556 10.63 13.94 28.31
CA LEU A 556 9.94 15.08 27.72
C LEU A 556 10.94 16.14 27.22
N SER A 557 11.91 16.51 28.03
CA SER A 557 12.96 17.45 27.64
C SER A 557 13.86 16.91 26.54
N THR A 558 14.11 15.58 26.51
CA THR A 558 14.87 14.93 25.45
C THR A 558 14.15 15.05 24.09
N VAL A 559 12.87 14.75 24.02
CA VAL A 559 12.10 14.81 22.76
C VAL A 559 11.61 16.22 22.44
N GLY A 560 11.56 17.12 23.41
CA GLY A 560 11.14 18.50 23.24
C GLY A 560 9.63 18.71 23.46
N PHE A 561 8.96 17.81 24.18
CA PHE A 561 7.58 18.03 24.60
C PHE A 561 7.50 19.19 25.58
N LYS A 562 6.52 20.07 25.37
CA LYS A 562 6.36 21.26 26.22
C LYS A 562 5.28 21.03 27.25
N LEU A 563 5.61 21.29 28.50
CA LEU A 563 4.63 21.29 29.59
C LEU A 563 3.74 22.52 29.49
N THR A 564 2.43 22.31 29.71
CA THR A 564 1.44 23.38 29.87
C THR A 564 1.15 23.69 31.31
N GLU A 565 1.18 22.67 32.17
CA GLU A 565 0.96 22.82 33.60
C GLU A 565 1.68 21.71 34.41
N GLY A 566 2.08 22.01 35.64
CA GLY A 566 2.75 21.05 36.51
C GLY A 566 4.26 21.07 36.36
N ARG A 567 4.90 19.89 36.46
CA ARG A 567 6.35 19.74 36.38
C ARG A 567 6.75 18.47 35.64
N GLU A 568 8.00 18.39 35.18
CA GLU A 568 8.57 17.17 34.67
C GLU A 568 8.77 16.10 35.74
N PHE A 569 9.07 14.87 35.33
CA PHE A 569 9.41 13.78 36.25
C PHE A 569 10.74 14.05 36.97
N THR A 570 10.82 13.54 38.17
CA THR A 570 12.06 13.41 38.90
C THR A 570 12.37 11.93 39.15
N PRO A 571 13.61 11.53 39.44
CA PRO A 571 13.95 10.13 39.71
C PRO A 571 13.18 9.51 40.89
N GLU A 572 12.59 10.32 41.75
CA GLU A 572 11.80 9.91 42.92
C GLU A 572 10.31 9.71 42.60
N ASP A 573 9.86 10.16 41.41
CA ASP A 573 8.47 10.01 40.99
C ASP A 573 8.14 8.56 40.59
N HIS A 574 7.64 7.81 41.56
CA HIS A 574 7.16 6.46 41.25
C HIS A 574 5.72 6.50 40.71
N ASN A 575 5.54 6.06 39.44
CA ASN A 575 4.24 6.06 38.77
C ASN A 575 3.60 7.45 38.56
N GLY A 576 4.41 8.49 38.42
CA GLY A 576 3.95 9.80 37.96
C GLY A 576 3.48 9.70 36.50
N MET A 577 2.46 10.47 36.15
CA MET A 577 1.88 10.51 34.81
C MET A 577 1.75 11.97 34.33
N ILE A 578 2.13 12.21 33.07
CA ILE A 578 1.93 13.51 32.41
C ILE A 578 1.05 13.24 31.19
N PHE A 579 -0.13 13.87 31.19
CA PHE A 579 -1.12 13.72 30.12
C PHE A 579 -1.01 14.87 29.10
N ASN A 580 -1.49 14.63 27.87
CA ASN A 580 -1.67 15.70 26.89
C ASN A 580 -2.94 16.52 27.16
N GLU A 581 -3.03 17.73 26.54
CA GLU A 581 -4.19 18.62 26.72
C GLU A 581 -5.49 17.99 26.19
N THR A 582 -5.44 17.24 25.10
CA THR A 582 -6.61 16.45 24.62
C THR A 582 -7.20 15.55 25.70
N ALA A 583 -6.37 14.84 26.46
CA ALA A 583 -6.85 14.01 27.57
C ALA A 583 -7.43 14.84 28.70
N ARG A 584 -6.78 15.96 29.03
CA ARG A 584 -7.22 16.90 30.06
C ARG A 584 -8.64 17.42 29.78
N GLU A 585 -8.83 17.95 28.57
CA GLU A 585 -10.12 18.52 28.16
C GLU A 585 -11.22 17.47 28.06
N LYS A 586 -10.90 16.32 27.45
CA LYS A 586 -11.87 15.25 27.20
C LYS A 586 -12.42 14.63 28.48
N PHE A 587 -11.57 14.46 29.49
CA PHE A 587 -11.90 13.75 30.72
C PHE A 587 -11.96 14.67 31.96
N GLY A 588 -11.72 15.96 31.81
CA GLY A 588 -11.73 16.93 32.90
C GLY A 588 -10.66 16.67 33.98
N LEU A 589 -9.48 16.15 33.58
CA LEU A 589 -8.41 15.73 34.49
C LEU A 589 -7.72 16.92 35.16
N LYS A 590 -7.22 16.68 36.38
CA LYS A 590 -6.52 17.66 37.22
C LYS A 590 -5.23 17.08 37.79
N ILE A 591 -4.26 17.94 38.06
CA ILE A 591 -3.03 17.57 38.78
C ILE A 591 -3.42 16.95 40.13
N GLY A 592 -2.83 15.80 40.43
CA GLY A 592 -3.11 15.06 41.67
C GLY A 592 -4.17 13.97 41.52
N ASP A 593 -4.93 13.92 40.43
CA ASP A 593 -5.88 12.82 40.16
C ASP A 593 -5.16 11.48 40.17
N VAL A 594 -5.77 10.47 40.75
CA VAL A 594 -5.19 9.14 40.93
C VAL A 594 -5.90 8.14 40.02
N PHE A 595 -5.11 7.40 39.31
CA PHE A 595 -5.58 6.29 38.47
C PHE A 595 -5.40 4.96 39.19
N TYR A 596 -6.40 4.09 39.01
CA TYR A 596 -6.44 2.76 39.61
C TYR A 596 -6.53 1.71 38.51
N GLU A 597 -5.79 0.62 38.71
CA GLU A 597 -5.88 -0.57 37.86
C GLU A 597 -6.95 -1.51 38.46
N PRO A 598 -7.99 -1.88 37.69
CA PRO A 598 -8.93 -2.88 38.13
C PRO A 598 -8.23 -4.22 38.32
N ARG A 599 -8.47 -4.87 39.45
CA ARG A 599 -7.98 -6.22 39.73
C ARG A 599 -9.13 -7.19 39.85
N TYR A 600 -8.82 -8.40 39.46
CA TYR A 600 -9.78 -9.50 39.52
C TYR A 600 -9.09 -10.73 40.06
N ASN A 601 -9.76 -11.44 40.94
CA ASN A 601 -9.36 -12.78 41.39
C ASN A 601 -10.17 -13.82 40.64
N TYR A 602 -9.54 -14.92 40.30
CA TYR A 602 -10.20 -16.03 39.60
C TYR A 602 -10.45 -17.15 40.59
N ILE A 603 -11.70 -17.35 40.93
CA ILE A 603 -12.12 -18.42 41.81
C ILE A 603 -12.59 -19.57 40.92
N ARG A 604 -11.96 -20.75 41.10
CA ARG A 604 -12.37 -21.98 40.42
C ARG A 604 -13.59 -22.55 41.17
N ASP A 605 -14.71 -22.76 40.45
CA ASP A 605 -15.88 -23.40 40.98
C ASP A 605 -15.69 -24.93 41.09
N GLU A 606 -16.63 -25.62 41.71
CA GLU A 606 -16.57 -27.07 41.86
C GLU A 606 -16.67 -27.86 40.54
N GLN A 607 -17.12 -27.17 39.46
CA GLN A 607 -17.21 -27.72 38.11
C GLN A 607 -15.95 -27.44 37.27
N GLY A 608 -14.94 -26.76 37.86
CA GLY A 608 -13.69 -26.46 37.20
C GLY A 608 -13.65 -25.15 36.42
N ASN A 609 -14.75 -24.36 36.42
CA ASN A 609 -14.82 -23.08 35.72
C ASN A 609 -14.21 -21.96 36.57
N TYR A 610 -13.57 -21.01 35.93
CA TYR A 610 -13.04 -19.83 36.60
C TYR A 610 -14.09 -18.72 36.59
N THR A 611 -14.47 -18.23 37.78
CA THR A 611 -15.34 -17.07 37.95
C THR A 611 -14.50 -15.86 38.33
N ARG A 612 -14.66 -14.77 37.60
CA ARG A 612 -13.98 -13.49 37.83
C ARG A 612 -14.64 -12.74 38.98
N VAL A 613 -13.91 -12.56 40.07
CA VAL A 613 -14.38 -11.79 41.24
C VAL A 613 -13.58 -10.49 41.31
N PRO A 614 -14.24 -9.31 41.30
CA PRO A 614 -13.55 -8.04 41.45
C PRO A 614 -12.79 -7.96 42.78
N GLU A 615 -11.53 -7.56 42.72
CA GLU A 615 -10.73 -7.18 43.86
C GLU A 615 -10.66 -5.66 44.00
N PRO A 616 -10.30 -5.14 45.17
CA PRO A 616 -10.06 -3.70 45.32
C PRO A 616 -9.02 -3.22 44.33
N PRO A 617 -9.31 -2.18 43.54
CA PRO A 617 -8.39 -1.68 42.52
C PRO A 617 -7.09 -1.14 43.15
N VAL A 618 -5.97 -1.36 42.47
CA VAL A 618 -4.67 -0.92 42.97
C VAL A 618 -4.27 0.39 42.32
N LYS A 619 -3.62 1.28 43.08
CA LYS A 619 -3.12 2.53 42.56
C LYS A 619 -2.15 2.28 41.43
N PHE A 620 -2.49 2.78 40.25
CA PHE A 620 -1.70 2.67 39.03
C PHE A 620 -0.73 3.85 38.84
N GLY A 621 -1.20 5.08 39.10
CA GLY A 621 -0.41 6.29 38.94
C GLY A 621 -1.17 7.52 39.42
N HIS A 622 -0.53 8.69 39.32
CA HIS A 622 -1.13 9.99 39.61
C HIS A 622 -0.62 11.05 38.65
N ILE A 623 -1.44 12.05 38.36
CA ILE A 623 -1.10 13.13 37.43
C ILE A 623 -0.20 14.13 38.13
N ILE A 624 0.96 14.43 37.54
CA ILE A 624 1.93 15.43 37.99
C ILE A 624 2.02 16.65 37.07
N GLY A 625 1.51 16.54 35.84
CA GLY A 625 1.53 17.62 34.89
C GLY A 625 0.73 17.33 33.63
N PHE A 626 0.62 18.36 32.76
CA PHE A 626 0.07 18.29 31.43
C PHE A 626 1.06 18.83 30.42
N MET A 627 1.01 18.31 29.17
CA MET A 627 1.87 18.70 28.07
C MET A 627 1.04 19.10 26.84
N GLU A 628 1.62 19.93 25.98
CA GLU A 628 1.02 20.25 24.68
C GLU A 628 0.74 18.95 23.89
N ASP A 629 -0.28 19.01 23.03
CA ASP A 629 -0.60 17.90 22.14
C ASP A 629 0.54 17.67 21.14
N ALA A 630 0.95 16.42 21.00
CA ALA A 630 1.92 15.97 20.02
C ALA A 630 1.28 14.94 19.07
N HIS A 631 1.62 15.04 17.80
CA HIS A 631 1.21 14.08 16.78
C HIS A 631 2.14 12.86 16.80
N TYR A 632 1.76 11.86 17.58
CA TYR A 632 2.48 10.58 17.67
C TYR A 632 1.86 9.49 16.77
N LYS A 633 0.67 9.76 16.20
CA LYS A 633 0.00 8.96 15.15
C LYS A 633 0.05 9.68 13.81
N ASP A 634 -0.58 9.08 12.81
CA ASP A 634 -0.74 9.73 11.52
C ASP A 634 -1.68 10.96 11.60
N PHE A 635 -1.47 11.93 10.72
CA PHE A 635 -2.31 13.14 10.65
C PHE A 635 -3.70 12.91 10.01
N ARG A 636 -4.09 11.66 9.79
CA ARG A 636 -5.46 11.30 9.40
C ARG A 636 -6.39 11.31 10.58
N SER A 637 -5.85 10.97 11.77
CA SER A 637 -6.58 10.94 13.03
C SER A 637 -6.34 12.23 13.81
N GLU A 638 -7.32 12.62 14.62
CA GLU A 638 -7.12 13.64 15.63
C GLU A 638 -6.17 13.13 16.72
N VAL A 639 -5.51 14.05 17.45
CA VAL A 639 -4.68 13.67 18.58
C VAL A 639 -5.52 12.95 19.62
N ALA A 640 -5.13 11.73 19.96
CA ALA A 640 -5.82 10.94 20.95
C ALA A 640 -5.34 11.28 22.39
N PRO A 641 -6.15 10.98 23.42
CA PRO A 641 -5.72 11.04 24.81
C PRO A 641 -4.48 10.18 25.04
N MET A 642 -3.38 10.78 25.51
CA MET A 642 -2.15 10.06 25.77
C MET A 642 -1.52 10.48 27.10
N ALA A 643 -0.72 9.57 27.66
CA ALA A 643 0.08 9.82 28.85
C ALA A 643 1.52 9.32 28.67
N CYS A 644 2.49 10.10 29.12
CA CYS A 644 3.81 9.60 29.48
C CYS A 644 3.78 9.14 30.94
N ARG A 645 4.31 7.96 31.24
CA ARG A 645 4.43 7.42 32.59
C ARG A 645 5.88 7.07 32.89
N PHE A 646 6.38 7.57 33.97
CA PHE A 646 7.70 7.16 34.47
C PHE A 646 7.60 5.86 35.28
N ALA A 647 8.39 4.84 34.93
CA ALA A 647 8.46 3.59 35.69
C ALA A 647 9.85 2.94 35.58
N ASN A 648 10.49 2.66 36.72
CA ASN A 648 11.85 2.16 36.78
C ASN A 648 12.08 0.68 36.49
N ASN A 649 11.05 -0.12 36.31
CA ASN A 649 11.16 -1.58 36.15
C ASN A 649 10.35 -2.08 34.94
N PHE A 650 10.65 -1.54 33.76
CA PHE A 650 9.95 -1.97 32.55
C PHE A 650 10.93 -2.37 31.43
N LEU A 651 10.43 -3.11 30.46
CA LEU A 651 11.19 -3.50 29.28
C LEU A 651 11.51 -2.25 28.45
N VAL A 652 12.76 -1.81 28.44
CA VAL A 652 13.25 -0.70 27.62
C VAL A 652 13.67 -1.25 26.27
N ARG A 653 13.22 -0.59 25.19
CA ARG A 653 13.57 -0.98 23.84
C ARG A 653 14.23 0.11 23.02
N TYR A 654 14.03 1.36 23.40
CA TYR A 654 14.50 2.49 22.62
C TYR A 654 15.33 3.43 23.49
N ILE A 655 16.52 3.74 23.01
CA ILE A 655 17.36 4.81 23.53
C ILE A 655 17.09 6.03 22.65
N VAL A 656 16.67 7.13 23.27
CA VAL A 656 16.34 8.38 22.58
C VAL A 656 17.37 9.42 22.91
N VAL A 657 17.97 10.02 21.90
CA VAL A 657 19.06 11.00 22.05
C VAL A 657 18.65 12.30 21.38
N ARG A 658 18.86 13.42 22.10
CA ARG A 658 18.74 14.75 21.52
C ARG A 658 20.13 15.23 21.11
N LEU A 659 20.33 15.42 19.82
CA LEU A 659 21.56 15.95 19.26
C LEU A 659 21.76 17.43 19.64
N ALA A 660 22.99 17.88 19.80
CA ALA A 660 23.29 19.30 19.93
C ALA A 660 23.12 20.05 18.61
N SER A 661 23.37 19.37 17.46
CA SER A 661 23.17 19.83 16.10
C SER A 661 22.89 18.63 15.15
N PRO A 662 22.07 18.79 14.11
CA PRO A 662 21.75 17.70 13.16
C PRO A 662 23.00 17.16 12.43
N GLU A 663 24.04 18.00 12.24
CA GLU A 663 25.26 17.62 11.53
C GLU A 663 26.11 16.61 12.32
N GLN A 664 25.92 16.53 13.65
CA GLN A 664 26.68 15.64 14.54
C GLN A 664 26.11 14.20 14.58
N LYS A 665 25.07 13.91 13.81
CA LYS A 665 24.39 12.61 13.80
C LYS A 665 25.36 11.45 13.61
N GLU A 666 26.21 11.49 12.59
CA GLU A 666 27.14 10.39 12.28
C GLU A 666 28.22 10.20 13.35
N GLU A 667 28.62 11.28 14.01
CA GLU A 667 29.55 11.25 15.15
C GLU A 667 28.90 10.55 16.35
N VAL A 668 27.65 10.92 16.64
CA VAL A 668 26.89 10.35 17.76
C VAL A 668 26.58 8.86 17.50
N ILE A 669 26.23 8.46 16.29
CA ILE A 669 26.01 7.04 15.94
C ILE A 669 27.29 6.23 16.22
N ARG A 670 28.43 6.68 15.72
CA ARG A 670 29.72 5.99 15.99
C ARG A 670 30.03 5.90 17.48
N PHE A 671 29.81 6.97 18.21
CA PHE A 671 29.99 6.96 19.67
C PHE A 671 29.06 5.97 20.36
N MET A 672 27.78 5.91 19.95
CA MET A 672 26.81 4.94 20.46
C MET A 672 27.22 3.50 20.16
N GLU A 673 27.75 3.23 18.97
CA GLU A 673 28.26 1.90 18.59
C GLU A 673 29.48 1.49 19.45
N GLU A 674 30.41 2.41 19.68
CA GLU A 674 31.57 2.18 20.56
C GLU A 674 31.12 1.84 21.99
N GLN A 675 30.20 2.63 22.55
CA GLN A 675 29.69 2.39 23.90
C GLN A 675 28.90 1.07 23.97
N ASN A 676 28.07 0.82 22.98
CA ASN A 676 27.29 -0.42 22.84
C ASN A 676 28.20 -1.66 22.77
N GLN A 677 29.29 -1.59 22.00
CA GLN A 677 30.28 -2.67 21.90
C GLN A 677 30.89 -2.98 23.26
N MET A 678 31.23 -1.95 24.05
CA MET A 678 31.81 -2.11 25.39
C MET A 678 30.82 -2.68 26.42
N ILE A 679 29.55 -2.23 26.37
CA ILE A 679 28.56 -2.60 27.38
C ILE A 679 27.92 -3.97 27.08
N SER A 680 27.70 -4.29 25.81
CA SER A 680 27.04 -5.54 25.39
C SER A 680 28.01 -6.66 25.01
N ASP A 681 29.35 -6.43 25.09
CA ASP A 681 30.36 -7.35 24.53
C ASP A 681 30.11 -7.71 23.06
N GLY A 682 29.54 -6.76 22.29
CA GLY A 682 29.21 -6.95 20.87
C GLY A 682 27.98 -7.82 20.57
N ARG A 683 27.23 -8.24 21.58
CA ARG A 683 26.03 -9.10 21.42
C ARG A 683 24.82 -8.34 20.93
N CYS A 684 24.76 -7.02 21.19
CA CYS A 684 23.69 -6.15 20.74
C CYS A 684 24.08 -5.42 19.45
N LYS A 685 23.19 -5.40 18.45
CA LYS A 685 23.33 -4.58 17.25
C LYS A 685 22.21 -3.56 17.22
N LEU A 686 22.49 -2.33 17.59
CA LEU A 686 21.52 -1.25 17.60
C LEU A 686 21.08 -0.88 16.18
N VAL A 687 19.81 -0.57 16.02
CA VAL A 687 19.24 -0.06 14.78
C VAL A 687 18.88 1.41 14.98
N TYR A 688 19.37 2.29 14.11
CA TYR A 688 19.24 3.74 14.28
C TYR A 688 18.14 4.31 13.39
N HIS A 689 17.35 5.22 13.96
CA HIS A 689 16.29 5.94 13.27
C HIS A 689 16.37 7.42 13.63
N THR A 690 16.33 8.27 12.62
CA THR A 690 16.16 9.73 12.82
C THR A 690 14.69 10.06 13.06
N GLY A 691 14.39 11.24 13.58
CA GLY A 691 13.00 11.70 13.69
C GLY A 691 12.29 11.79 12.32
N ASP A 692 13.04 12.10 11.25
CA ASP A 692 12.52 12.04 9.88
C ASP A 692 12.22 10.62 9.41
N ASP A 693 13.06 9.64 9.76
CA ASP A 693 12.79 8.23 9.45
C ASP A 693 11.52 7.76 10.16
N LEU A 694 11.30 8.18 11.40
CA LEU A 694 10.14 7.85 12.20
C LEU A 694 8.84 8.39 11.56
N VAL A 695 8.84 9.66 11.16
CA VAL A 695 7.71 10.28 10.47
C VAL A 695 7.51 9.67 9.09
N SER A 696 8.59 9.46 8.31
CA SER A 696 8.48 8.90 6.97
C SER A 696 7.96 7.46 6.98
N GLN A 697 8.30 6.66 7.97
CA GLN A 697 7.82 5.28 8.11
C GLN A 697 6.30 5.21 8.35
N THR A 698 5.74 6.18 9.06
CA THR A 698 4.28 6.30 9.23
C THR A 698 3.58 6.47 7.88
N TYR A 699 4.21 7.17 6.92
CA TYR A 699 3.66 7.48 5.59
C TYR A 699 4.26 6.66 4.44
N VAL A 700 5.18 5.72 4.70
CA VAL A 700 5.90 4.95 3.66
C VAL A 700 4.96 4.36 2.61
N LYS A 701 3.82 3.79 3.02
CA LYS A 701 2.86 3.22 2.08
C LYS A 701 2.22 4.30 1.20
N ASP A 702 1.81 5.41 1.81
CA ASP A 702 1.18 6.52 1.09
C ASP A 702 2.16 7.17 0.12
N LEU A 703 3.41 7.37 0.54
CA LEU A 703 4.47 7.92 -0.30
C LEU A 703 4.77 7.02 -1.50
N LYS A 704 4.90 5.71 -1.30
CA LYS A 704 5.10 4.75 -2.40
C LYS A 704 3.97 4.78 -3.43
N TYR A 705 2.73 4.81 -2.96
CA TYR A 705 1.58 4.90 -3.84
C TYR A 705 1.48 6.25 -4.56
N LEU A 706 1.84 7.33 -3.88
CA LEU A 706 1.87 8.67 -4.48
C LEU A 706 2.93 8.76 -5.58
N GLU A 707 4.10 8.15 -5.38
CA GLU A 707 5.14 8.06 -6.40
C GLU A 707 4.64 7.26 -7.61
N LEU A 708 4.00 6.11 -7.39
CA LEU A 708 3.44 5.30 -8.47
C LEU A 708 2.37 6.05 -9.27
N LEU A 709 1.47 6.76 -8.58
CA LEU A 709 0.47 7.64 -9.20
C LEU A 709 1.13 8.80 -9.96
N THR A 710 2.24 9.33 -9.45
CA THR A 710 3.01 10.39 -10.09
C THR A 710 3.59 9.91 -11.43
N TYR A 711 4.20 8.73 -11.47
CA TYR A 711 4.65 8.13 -12.73
C TYR A 711 3.48 7.90 -13.68
N GLY A 712 2.37 7.32 -13.20
CA GLY A 712 1.16 7.13 -13.99
C GLY A 712 0.63 8.44 -14.60
N ALA A 713 0.59 9.52 -13.82
CA ALA A 713 0.14 10.84 -14.27
C ALA A 713 1.10 11.46 -15.31
N ILE A 714 2.41 11.37 -15.09
CA ILE A 714 3.43 11.83 -16.05
C ILE A 714 3.22 11.13 -17.40
N PHE A 715 3.05 9.83 -17.40
CA PHE A 715 2.84 9.08 -18.63
C PHE A 715 1.48 9.35 -19.26
N THR A 716 0.42 9.52 -18.45
CA THR A 716 -0.92 9.93 -18.91
C THR A 716 -0.87 11.28 -19.64
N PHE A 717 0.08 12.13 -19.31
CA PHE A 717 0.33 13.40 -20.01
C PHE A 717 1.31 13.25 -21.22
N LEU A 718 2.34 12.44 -21.12
CA LEU A 718 3.33 12.24 -22.20
C LEU A 718 2.71 11.58 -23.45
N ILE A 719 1.81 10.62 -23.26
CA ILE A 719 1.17 9.92 -24.38
C ILE A 719 0.37 10.88 -25.28
N PRO A 720 -0.49 11.79 -24.77
CA PRO A 720 -1.10 12.85 -25.59
C PRO A 720 -0.10 13.75 -26.31
N LEU A 721 1.02 14.10 -25.67
CA LEU A 721 2.05 14.94 -26.31
C LEU A 721 2.64 14.26 -27.54
N ILE A 722 2.91 12.96 -27.46
CA ILE A 722 3.36 12.16 -28.61
C ILE A 722 2.31 12.21 -29.73
N GLY A 723 1.02 12.13 -29.38
CA GLY A 723 -0.10 12.25 -30.33
C GLY A 723 -0.17 13.63 -30.98
N VAL A 724 -0.07 14.70 -30.17
CA VAL A 724 -0.05 16.08 -30.65
C VAL A 724 1.17 16.32 -31.56
N PHE A 725 2.34 15.85 -31.17
CA PHE A 725 3.55 15.94 -31.96
C PHE A 725 3.36 15.33 -33.36
N GLY A 726 2.81 14.11 -33.44
CA GLY A 726 2.49 13.45 -34.72
C GLY A 726 1.43 14.20 -35.53
N LEU A 727 0.43 14.75 -34.86
CA LEU A 727 -0.64 15.49 -35.50
C LEU A 727 -0.18 16.84 -36.06
N VAL A 728 0.61 17.61 -35.30
CA VAL A 728 1.19 18.90 -35.75
C VAL A 728 2.10 18.69 -36.96
N LEU A 729 2.89 17.61 -36.96
CA LEU A 729 3.68 17.20 -38.10
C LEU A 729 2.82 17.00 -39.36
N PHE A 730 1.67 16.39 -39.21
CA PHE A 730 0.72 16.16 -40.30
C PHE A 730 0.02 17.47 -40.72
N GLU A 731 -0.49 18.27 -39.76
CA GLU A 731 -1.16 19.54 -40.06
C GLU A 731 -0.23 20.54 -40.74
N THR A 732 1.02 20.62 -40.34
CA THR A 732 2.02 21.49 -40.97
C THR A 732 2.29 21.07 -42.41
N ARG A 733 2.37 19.76 -42.71
CA ARG A 733 2.49 19.26 -44.09
C ARG A 733 1.24 19.54 -44.92
N ALA A 734 0.04 19.33 -44.35
CA ALA A 734 -1.23 19.60 -45.05
C ALA A 734 -1.47 21.08 -45.36
N LYS A 735 -1.01 21.97 -44.47
CA LYS A 735 -1.13 23.42 -44.62
C LYS A 735 0.06 24.09 -45.31
N ARG A 736 0.98 23.30 -45.84
CA ARG A 736 2.25 23.83 -46.44
C ARG A 736 1.99 24.87 -47.51
N LYS A 737 1.04 24.62 -48.43
CA LYS A 737 0.66 25.60 -49.48
C LYS A 737 0.06 26.89 -48.88
N GLU A 738 -0.80 26.78 -47.88
CA GLU A 738 -1.40 27.91 -47.17
C GLU A 738 -0.31 28.75 -46.48
N ILE A 739 0.65 28.10 -45.81
CA ILE A 739 1.80 28.74 -45.16
C ILE A 739 2.64 29.49 -46.23
N GLY A 740 2.91 28.86 -47.38
CA GLY A 740 3.64 29.47 -48.51
C GLY A 740 2.94 30.71 -49.03
N ILE A 741 1.65 30.65 -49.28
CA ILE A 741 0.83 31.79 -49.74
C ILE A 741 0.85 32.90 -48.70
N ARG A 742 0.63 32.63 -47.42
CA ARG A 742 0.68 33.64 -46.34
C ARG A 742 2.07 34.32 -46.27
N LYS A 743 3.14 33.58 -46.49
CA LYS A 743 4.49 34.18 -46.53
C LYS A 743 4.71 35.11 -47.73
N VAL A 744 4.18 34.76 -48.89
CA VAL A 744 4.19 35.67 -50.04
C VAL A 744 3.45 36.97 -49.72
N PHE A 745 2.36 36.90 -48.93
CA PHE A 745 1.63 38.06 -48.45
C PHE A 745 2.26 38.72 -47.19
N GLY A 746 3.49 38.41 -46.83
CA GLY A 746 4.25 39.09 -45.78
C GLY A 746 4.14 38.50 -44.36
N ALA A 747 3.55 37.30 -44.19
CA ALA A 747 3.50 36.71 -42.88
C ALA A 747 4.88 36.30 -42.36
N THR A 748 5.23 36.74 -41.16
CA THR A 748 6.49 36.35 -40.49
C THR A 748 6.47 34.96 -39.96
N THR A 749 7.64 34.35 -39.78
CA THR A 749 7.78 33.05 -39.13
C THR A 749 7.15 33.04 -37.75
N ARG A 750 7.33 34.12 -36.95
CA ARG A 750 6.73 34.29 -35.63
C ARG A 750 5.20 34.27 -35.70
N GLY A 751 4.60 34.96 -36.69
CA GLY A 751 3.14 35.00 -36.88
C GLY A 751 2.54 33.60 -37.15
N ILE A 752 3.28 32.78 -37.96
CA ILE A 752 2.87 31.41 -38.25
C ILE A 752 2.96 30.52 -36.99
N LEU A 753 4.02 30.64 -36.19
CA LEU A 753 4.19 29.91 -34.96
C LEU A 753 3.11 30.28 -33.93
N VAL A 754 2.82 31.58 -33.77
CA VAL A 754 1.75 32.05 -32.88
C VAL A 754 0.39 31.49 -33.30
N MET A 755 0.12 31.43 -34.61
CA MET A 755 -1.15 30.89 -35.12
C MET A 755 -1.34 29.42 -34.71
N PHE A 756 -0.30 28.59 -34.83
CA PHE A 756 -0.37 27.17 -34.41
C PHE A 756 -0.50 27.05 -32.89
N ASN A 757 0.35 27.73 -32.14
CA ASN A 757 0.32 27.67 -30.68
C ASN A 757 -1.00 28.14 -30.08
N MET A 758 -1.56 29.26 -30.60
CA MET A 758 -2.82 29.83 -30.11
C MET A 758 -4.01 28.88 -30.32
N GLN A 759 -3.99 28.05 -31.37
CA GLN A 759 -5.03 27.04 -31.61
C GLN A 759 -5.04 25.99 -30.48
N TYR A 760 -3.87 25.45 -30.08
CA TYR A 760 -3.76 24.47 -29.02
C TYR A 760 -3.99 25.09 -27.63
N LEU A 761 -3.48 26.30 -27.40
CA LEU A 761 -3.67 27.03 -26.14
C LEU A 761 -5.15 27.32 -25.83
N ARG A 762 -5.95 27.71 -26.87
CA ARG A 762 -7.40 27.87 -26.73
C ARG A 762 -8.08 26.55 -26.35
N THR A 763 -7.67 25.45 -26.98
CA THR A 763 -8.21 24.13 -26.64
C THR A 763 -7.86 23.74 -25.20
N LEU A 764 -6.61 23.96 -24.77
CA LEU A 764 -6.17 23.72 -23.39
C LEU A 764 -6.96 24.57 -22.37
N ALA A 765 -7.20 25.84 -22.67
CA ALA A 765 -7.97 26.70 -21.77
C ALA A 765 -9.41 26.16 -21.57
N VAL A 766 -10.07 25.71 -22.64
CA VAL A 766 -11.39 25.06 -22.54
C VAL A 766 -11.31 23.77 -21.74
N CYS A 767 -10.29 22.92 -21.99
CA CYS A 767 -10.07 21.70 -21.23
C CYS A 767 -9.85 21.96 -19.74
N PHE A 768 -9.10 23.02 -19.41
CA PHE A 768 -8.83 23.43 -18.03
C PHE A 768 -10.11 23.84 -17.30
N VAL A 769 -10.97 24.63 -17.94
CA VAL A 769 -12.27 25.06 -17.36
C VAL A 769 -13.15 23.87 -17.00
N VAL A 770 -13.06 22.77 -17.76
CA VAL A 770 -13.80 21.53 -17.47
C VAL A 770 -13.06 20.67 -16.44
N ALA A 771 -11.74 20.57 -16.55
CA ALA A 771 -10.94 19.71 -15.70
C ALA A 771 -10.81 20.19 -14.25
N ALA A 772 -10.68 21.50 -14.05
CA ALA A 772 -10.45 22.06 -12.71
C ALA A 772 -11.59 21.78 -11.71
N PRO A 773 -12.89 21.97 -12.06
CA PRO A 773 -13.97 21.58 -11.16
C PRO A 773 -13.99 20.09 -10.83
N VAL A 774 -13.72 19.22 -11.81
CA VAL A 774 -13.70 17.77 -11.60
C VAL A 774 -12.56 17.38 -10.66
N ALA A 775 -11.35 17.92 -10.88
CA ALA A 775 -10.20 17.68 -10.02
C ALA A 775 -10.45 18.19 -8.58
N TYR A 776 -11.13 19.32 -8.44
CA TYR A 776 -11.53 19.85 -7.15
C TYR A 776 -12.47 18.91 -6.40
N VAL A 777 -13.51 18.41 -7.06
CA VAL A 777 -14.46 17.45 -6.44
C VAL A 777 -13.74 16.19 -6.00
N LEU A 778 -12.91 15.58 -6.87
CA LEU A 778 -12.14 14.37 -6.54
C LEU A 778 -11.18 14.60 -5.37
N TYR A 779 -10.55 15.76 -5.32
CA TYR A 779 -9.68 16.12 -4.21
C TYR A 779 -10.46 16.32 -2.92
N ASN A 780 -11.60 17.01 -2.97
CA ASN A 780 -12.40 17.29 -1.78
C ASN A 780 -12.93 16.02 -1.13
N GLU A 781 -13.44 15.07 -1.91
CA GLU A 781 -13.84 13.74 -1.43
C GLU A 781 -12.69 13.01 -0.71
N TRP A 782 -11.51 13.08 -1.30
CA TRP A 782 -10.35 12.40 -0.72
C TRP A 782 -9.82 13.08 0.55
N ILE A 783 -9.75 14.43 0.57
CA ILE A 783 -9.20 15.16 1.72
C ILE A 783 -10.12 15.10 2.95
N GLU A 784 -11.41 14.78 2.77
CA GLU A 784 -12.35 14.57 3.89
C GLU A 784 -11.92 13.42 4.81
N SER A 785 -11.14 12.48 4.32
CA SER A 785 -10.57 11.39 5.12
C SER A 785 -9.43 11.80 6.07
N PHE A 786 -8.99 13.07 6.04
CA PHE A 786 -7.92 13.58 6.88
C PHE A 786 -8.46 14.55 7.93
N ALA A 787 -8.02 14.39 9.19
CA ALA A 787 -8.31 15.36 10.25
C ALA A 787 -7.57 16.69 9.99
N TYR A 788 -6.31 16.59 9.53
CA TYR A 788 -5.47 17.76 9.23
C TYR A 788 -5.38 17.98 7.73
N ARG A 789 -5.95 19.10 7.27
CA ARG A 789 -6.11 19.41 5.85
C ARG A 789 -5.31 20.64 5.47
N THR A 790 -4.60 20.57 4.32
CA THR A 790 -3.95 21.76 3.76
C THR A 790 -5.00 22.77 3.31
N PRO A 791 -4.77 24.08 3.54
CA PRO A 791 -5.63 25.12 2.94
C PRO A 791 -5.60 25.00 1.42
N MET A 792 -6.77 25.20 0.79
CA MET A 792 -6.86 25.15 -0.68
C MET A 792 -6.08 26.29 -1.31
N HIS A 793 -5.04 25.96 -2.05
CA HIS A 793 -4.20 26.91 -2.76
C HIS A 793 -4.58 27.02 -4.25
N TRP A 794 -5.41 27.99 -4.61
CA TRP A 794 -5.87 28.20 -6.00
C TRP A 794 -4.76 28.41 -7.01
N TRP A 795 -3.62 28.95 -6.60
CA TRP A 795 -2.45 29.12 -7.46
C TRP A 795 -1.88 27.81 -8.01
N LEU A 796 -2.10 26.66 -7.32
CA LEU A 796 -1.68 25.35 -7.80
C LEU A 796 -2.33 24.98 -9.13
N PHE A 797 -3.61 25.33 -9.32
CA PHE A 797 -4.30 25.14 -10.59
C PHE A 797 -3.65 25.97 -11.71
N ALA A 798 -3.29 27.20 -11.41
CA ALA A 798 -2.62 28.09 -12.38
C ALA A 798 -1.23 27.55 -12.75
N VAL A 799 -0.44 27.09 -11.77
CA VAL A 799 0.89 26.51 -12.00
C VAL A 799 0.79 25.22 -12.84
N ALA A 800 -0.09 24.31 -12.50
CA ALA A 800 -0.31 23.09 -13.28
C ALA A 800 -0.72 23.41 -14.73
N PHE A 801 -1.64 24.37 -14.94
CA PHE A 801 -2.02 24.82 -16.27
C PHE A 801 -0.84 25.40 -17.05
N LEU A 802 -0.02 26.25 -16.41
CA LEU A 802 1.14 26.89 -17.03
C LEU A 802 2.17 25.86 -17.44
N ILE A 803 2.47 24.86 -16.62
CA ILE A 803 3.39 23.78 -16.95
C ILE A 803 2.91 23.03 -18.20
N VAL A 804 1.64 22.64 -18.22
CA VAL A 804 1.03 21.95 -19.38
C VAL A 804 1.07 22.82 -20.62
N ALA A 805 0.70 24.11 -20.49
CA ALA A 805 0.69 25.04 -21.60
C ALA A 805 2.09 25.26 -22.18
N ILE A 806 3.11 25.40 -21.34
CA ILE A 806 4.51 25.54 -21.78
C ILE A 806 4.97 24.30 -22.55
N VAL A 807 4.74 23.11 -22.02
CA VAL A 807 5.18 21.84 -22.65
C VAL A 807 4.47 21.63 -24.00
N VAL A 808 3.16 21.89 -24.07
CA VAL A 808 2.41 21.80 -25.33
C VAL A 808 2.89 22.85 -26.33
N CYS A 809 3.07 24.10 -25.92
CA CYS A 809 3.60 25.18 -26.79
C CYS A 809 5.00 24.85 -27.31
N LEU A 810 5.88 24.34 -26.47
CA LEU A 810 7.20 23.87 -26.90
C LEU A 810 7.10 22.76 -27.95
N THR A 811 6.27 21.74 -27.71
CA THR A 811 6.02 20.63 -28.62
C THR A 811 5.52 21.11 -29.98
N VAL A 812 4.51 21.99 -30.00
CA VAL A 812 3.92 22.58 -31.20
C VAL A 812 4.94 23.47 -31.93
N THR A 813 5.69 24.29 -31.20
CA THR A 813 6.70 25.19 -31.77
C THR A 813 7.82 24.41 -32.44
N ILE A 814 8.38 23.37 -31.78
CA ILE A 814 9.45 22.53 -32.35
C ILE A 814 9.01 21.94 -33.69
N GLN A 815 7.79 21.43 -33.78
CA GLN A 815 7.27 20.81 -35.00
C GLN A 815 6.92 21.81 -36.10
N SER A 816 6.32 22.95 -35.77
CA SER A 816 5.91 23.97 -36.75
C SER A 816 7.05 24.85 -37.20
N TRP A 817 8.16 24.87 -36.42
CA TRP A 817 9.34 25.69 -36.76
C TRP A 817 9.94 25.38 -38.14
N ARG A 818 10.11 24.10 -38.46
CA ARG A 818 10.68 23.67 -39.74
C ARG A 818 9.81 24.13 -40.93
N ALA A 819 8.49 23.91 -40.83
CA ALA A 819 7.53 24.32 -41.85
C ALA A 819 7.41 25.86 -41.95
N ALA A 820 7.50 26.55 -40.82
CA ALA A 820 7.47 28.04 -40.78
C ALA A 820 8.76 28.65 -41.32
N LYS A 821 9.90 27.92 -41.39
CA LYS A 821 11.17 28.41 -41.91
C LYS A 821 11.38 28.12 -43.42
N GLU A 822 10.60 27.20 -44.03
CA GLU A 822 10.73 26.85 -45.44
C GLU A 822 10.50 28.06 -46.37
N ARG A 823 11.20 28.09 -47.51
CA ARG A 823 11.08 29.18 -48.51
C ARG A 823 9.75 29.08 -49.26
N PRO A 824 9.06 30.21 -49.56
CA PRO A 824 7.75 30.20 -50.25
C PRO A 824 7.76 29.44 -51.60
N VAL A 825 8.83 29.59 -52.34
CA VAL A 825 8.97 28.92 -53.67
C VAL A 825 8.98 27.40 -53.53
N GLU A 826 9.67 26.84 -52.52
CA GLU A 826 9.73 25.38 -52.29
C GLU A 826 8.39 24.81 -51.78
N THR A 827 7.56 25.67 -51.17
CA THR A 827 6.25 25.26 -50.61
C THR A 827 5.11 25.30 -51.62
N ILE A 828 5.21 26.09 -52.66
CA ILE A 828 4.20 26.27 -53.70
C ILE A 828 4.43 25.34 -54.91
N MET A 829 5.68 25.06 -55.27
CA MET A 829 6.05 24.21 -56.41
C MET A 829 5.96 22.69 -56.14
N LYS A 830 5.93 22.26 -54.92
CA LYS A 830 5.70 20.86 -54.49
C LYS A 830 4.23 20.66 -54.09
#